data_128338fabea3ec58ed0b5e77c79ca4e2
#
_entry.id   128338fabea3ec58ed0b5e77c79ca4e2
#
_cell.length_a   1.000
_cell.length_b   1.000
_cell.length_c   1.000
_cell.angle_alpha   90.00
_cell.angle_beta   90.00
_cell.angle_gamma   90.00
#
_symmetry.space_group_name_H-M   'P 1'
#
loop_
_entity.id
_entity.type
_entity.pdbx_description
1 polymer ?
#
loop_
_entity_poly.entity_id
_entity_poly.type
_entity_poly.pdbx_seq_one_letter_code
_entity_poly.pdbx_strand_id
1 'polypeptide(L)'
;MNKAKKNMKFLPTIVAMMMALCANAQERSEVVLNSWSFSQDGSEWQQVAVPHDWAISGPFDKRWDLQRVAIVQNGETEATEKSGRSGALPWIGEGCYRTTVDIDALPGFAELVFDGAMSEPTVYVNGRRAGYWAYGYNAFRVDCTEFLHSGSNAIEVRLKNVEESSRWYPGGGLYRPVRLLTAGKTHIDDWSLYIRTMSVNDGVAHVEAEGRVAGAQPDMTATMTLEGPDGSRTESDRLSIGADGKFYATFKVKDAQLWSPESPSLYRVVTKVIRNADGPRGGELVDSKTLKTGLRTVSVSREGGFRLNGISRKLKGVCLHHDLGPLGAAVNKAALIRQIRLMKEMGADAIRTSHNMPSTMQMEVCDSMGMMVMAESFDMWIYPKCKNGYARFFREWAERDITNLVLNHRNHPSIVMWSIGNEIPEQWSEEGRQISVRLQGLCHVLDPSRPVTQGMDRPDDAVRSGFAKVMDVPGFNYRVHKYDPNFPLLPQGFLLGSETASTISSRGVYKFPVVVSDHAVYPDGQCSSYDTEYCSWSNLPDEDFRMMDDRSWTIGQFVWTGIDYLGEPTPYDEYWPSRSSYFGICDLAGLPKDRYYLYRSQWNTREHTIHLLPHWTWPGREGEVTPVYSYTDYPEAELFVNGKSQGRIRKSIGENRNELSLDRYRLRWNEVRYEPGELKVVVYDADGRQAGEQTLCTAGKAARIRLQADRTSLQADGNDLVYVTVSLVDKKGNEVPTAADLMQFDVSGEGAFKCVCNGDATSLESFVEPQMHLFNGKLVVTVQAGQHEGTLTLRVTDKTNRRVKPAVMTMDVKK
;
A
#
# COMPACT_ATOMS: atom_id res chain seq x y z
N MET A 1 -20.95 0.99 -53.71
CA MET A 1 -19.53 1.33 -53.93
C MET A 1 -18.76 0.92 -52.68
N ASN A 2 -17.93 -0.10 -52.86
CA ASN A 2 -17.17 -0.78 -51.82
C ASN A 2 -16.10 0.11 -51.18
N LYS A 3 -16.06 0.20 -49.84
CA LYS A 3 -14.85 0.60 -49.09
C LYS A 3 -14.27 -0.61 -48.38
N ALA A 4 -13.13 -1.03 -48.84
CA ALA A 4 -12.36 -2.14 -48.32
C ALA A 4 -11.83 -1.84 -46.91
N LYS A 5 -12.15 -2.75 -45.98
CA LYS A 5 -11.50 -2.86 -44.68
C LYS A 5 -10.09 -3.49 -44.90
N LYS A 6 -9.04 -2.75 -44.60
CA LYS A 6 -7.68 -3.30 -44.50
C LYS A 6 -7.54 -3.95 -43.12
N ASN A 7 -7.62 -5.27 -43.11
CA ASN A 7 -7.20 -6.09 -41.96
C ASN A 7 -5.67 -6.08 -41.89
N MET A 8 -5.14 -5.42 -40.92
CA MET A 8 -3.72 -5.52 -40.53
C MET A 8 -3.60 -6.71 -39.57
N LYS A 9 -3.12 -7.84 -40.12
CA LYS A 9 -2.74 -9.01 -39.30
C LYS A 9 -1.42 -8.70 -38.61
N PHE A 10 -1.46 -8.49 -37.28
CA PHE A 10 -0.29 -8.59 -36.44
C PHE A 10 0.06 -10.06 -36.27
N LEU A 11 1.20 -10.47 -36.80
CA LEU A 11 1.85 -11.76 -36.45
C LEU A 11 2.57 -11.55 -35.11
N PRO A 12 2.32 -12.37 -34.09
CA PRO A 12 3.14 -12.31 -32.89
C PRO A 12 4.46 -13.04 -33.17
N THR A 13 5.55 -12.30 -33.12
CA THR A 13 6.89 -12.88 -33.10
C THR A 13 7.11 -13.41 -31.66
N ILE A 14 6.98 -14.71 -31.48
CA ILE A 14 7.35 -15.42 -30.25
C ILE A 14 8.88 -15.40 -30.18
N VAL A 15 9.46 -14.58 -29.32
CA VAL A 15 10.86 -14.70 -28.90
C VAL A 15 10.89 -15.74 -27.78
N ALA A 16 11.05 -17.00 -28.14
CA ALA A 16 11.43 -18.06 -27.22
C ALA A 16 12.89 -17.85 -26.83
N MET A 17 13.14 -17.43 -25.59
CA MET A 17 14.48 -17.40 -25.01
C MET A 17 14.85 -18.83 -24.65
N MET A 18 15.55 -19.53 -25.59
CA MET A 18 16.15 -20.82 -25.34
C MET A 18 17.31 -20.64 -24.36
N MET A 19 17.13 -21.04 -23.12
CA MET A 19 18.24 -21.41 -22.25
C MET A 19 18.47 -22.92 -22.42
N ALA A 20 19.61 -23.26 -22.99
CA ALA A 20 20.08 -24.65 -23.06
C ALA A 20 20.45 -25.11 -21.63
N LEU A 21 19.67 -26.02 -21.06
CA LEU A 21 19.97 -26.71 -19.81
C LEU A 21 20.89 -27.90 -20.08
N CYS A 22 22.13 -27.79 -19.60
CA CYS A 22 23.05 -28.94 -19.53
C CYS A 22 22.52 -29.94 -18.49
N ALA A 23 22.36 -31.19 -18.87
CA ALA A 23 21.96 -32.29 -18.03
C ALA A 23 23.05 -32.63 -17.00
N ASN A 24 22.90 -32.11 -15.76
CA ASN A 24 23.49 -32.65 -14.53
C ASN A 24 22.90 -31.92 -13.32
N ALA A 25 22.33 -32.69 -12.37
CA ALA A 25 21.60 -32.24 -11.18
C ALA A 25 20.57 -31.17 -11.52
N GLN A 26 19.30 -31.46 -11.30
CA GLN A 26 18.21 -30.49 -11.55
C GLN A 26 18.42 -29.27 -10.67
N GLU A 27 19.05 -28.23 -11.22
CA GLU A 27 19.20 -26.94 -10.53
C GLU A 27 17.81 -26.37 -10.22
N ARG A 28 17.71 -25.71 -9.07
CA ARG A 28 16.55 -24.91 -8.73
C ARG A 28 16.31 -23.86 -9.81
N SER A 29 15.09 -23.81 -10.32
CA SER A 29 14.64 -22.79 -11.27
C SER A 29 13.34 -22.18 -10.81
N GLU A 30 13.19 -20.88 -11.05
CA GLU A 30 11.97 -20.15 -10.76
C GLU A 30 11.58 -19.32 -11.98
N VAL A 31 10.41 -19.58 -12.52
CA VAL A 31 9.90 -18.93 -13.72
C VAL A 31 8.62 -18.18 -13.39
N VAL A 32 8.59 -16.88 -13.68
CA VAL A 32 7.37 -16.06 -13.54
C VAL A 32 6.47 -16.31 -14.74
N LEU A 33 5.22 -16.67 -14.47
CA LEU A 33 4.22 -16.94 -15.50
C LEU A 33 3.45 -15.65 -15.83
N ASN A 34 3.95 -14.88 -16.77
CA ASN A 34 3.44 -13.55 -17.10
C ASN A 34 2.34 -13.52 -18.17
N SER A 35 2.30 -14.55 -19.05
CA SER A 35 1.38 -14.57 -20.19
C SER A 35 0.30 -15.62 -20.01
N TRP A 36 -0.96 -15.16 -20.02
CA TRP A 36 -2.11 -16.01 -19.80
C TRP A 36 -3.24 -15.69 -20.79
N SER A 37 -4.04 -16.69 -21.10
CA SER A 37 -5.35 -16.50 -21.71
C SER A 37 -6.38 -16.36 -20.61
N PHE A 38 -7.22 -15.35 -20.67
CA PHE A 38 -8.27 -15.07 -19.71
C PHE A 38 -9.65 -15.07 -20.34
N SER A 39 -10.64 -15.61 -19.62
CA SER A 39 -12.07 -15.54 -19.97
C SER A 39 -12.92 -15.49 -18.70
N GLN A 40 -13.99 -14.72 -18.71
CA GLN A 40 -14.99 -14.71 -17.62
C GLN A 40 -16.05 -15.80 -17.77
N ASP A 41 -16.45 -16.10 -19.00
CA ASP A 41 -17.58 -17.02 -19.30
C ASP A 41 -17.14 -18.30 -20.01
N GLY A 42 -15.87 -18.43 -20.33
CA GLY A 42 -15.31 -19.57 -21.10
C GLY A 42 -15.56 -19.50 -22.60
N SER A 43 -16.30 -18.52 -23.12
CA SER A 43 -16.61 -18.37 -24.54
C SER A 43 -15.61 -17.50 -25.28
N GLU A 44 -15.23 -16.36 -24.72
CA GLU A 44 -14.28 -15.42 -25.31
C GLU A 44 -12.96 -15.41 -24.51
N TRP A 45 -11.86 -15.65 -25.20
CA TRP A 45 -10.52 -15.68 -24.61
C TRP A 45 -9.67 -14.53 -25.13
N GLN A 46 -9.04 -13.82 -24.19
CA GLN A 46 -8.09 -12.75 -24.48
C GLN A 46 -6.72 -13.03 -23.86
N GLN A 47 -5.66 -12.58 -24.53
CA GLN A 47 -4.32 -12.64 -23.96
C GLN A 47 -4.13 -11.51 -22.96
N VAL A 48 -3.68 -11.83 -21.76
CA VAL A 48 -3.44 -10.88 -20.68
C VAL A 48 -2.06 -11.08 -20.08
N ALA A 49 -1.46 -9.99 -19.61
CA ALA A 49 -0.29 -10.07 -18.76
C ALA A 49 -0.74 -10.18 -17.28
N VAL A 50 -0.10 -11.05 -16.51
CA VAL A 50 -0.28 -11.17 -15.06
C VAL A 50 0.90 -10.46 -14.37
N PRO A 51 0.64 -9.59 -13.39
CA PRO A 51 -0.61 -9.30 -12.66
C PRO A 51 -1.73 -8.67 -13.50
N HIS A 52 -2.97 -9.17 -13.31
CA HIS A 52 -4.14 -8.76 -14.05
C HIS A 52 -5.36 -8.60 -13.13
N ASP A 53 -6.06 -7.48 -13.28
CA ASP A 53 -7.35 -7.21 -12.64
C ASP A 53 -8.40 -7.01 -13.72
N TRP A 54 -9.35 -7.93 -13.83
CA TRP A 54 -10.35 -7.91 -14.92
C TRP A 54 -11.36 -6.78 -14.80
N ALA A 55 -11.54 -6.24 -13.59
CA ALA A 55 -12.60 -5.29 -13.31
C ALA A 55 -12.21 -3.83 -13.58
N ILE A 56 -10.91 -3.51 -13.57
CA ILE A 56 -10.45 -2.10 -13.62
C ILE A 56 -10.82 -1.37 -14.91
N SER A 57 -11.04 -2.09 -16.00
CA SER A 57 -11.49 -1.51 -17.26
C SER A 57 -12.93 -0.97 -17.19
N GLY A 58 -13.68 -1.30 -16.17
CA GLY A 58 -15.04 -0.84 -15.99
C GLY A 58 -16.09 -1.60 -16.80
N PRO A 59 -17.22 -1.00 -17.04
CA PRO A 59 -17.63 0.35 -16.67
C PRO A 59 -17.98 0.47 -15.17
N PHE A 60 -17.91 1.71 -14.63
CA PHE A 60 -18.50 2.01 -13.33
C PHE A 60 -20.02 1.93 -13.42
N ASP A 61 -20.64 1.10 -12.58
CA ASP A 61 -22.09 0.89 -12.57
C ASP A 61 -22.58 0.66 -11.13
N LYS A 62 -23.63 1.38 -10.76
CA LYS A 62 -24.26 1.32 -9.43
C LYS A 62 -24.61 -0.12 -9.00
N ARG A 63 -24.98 -0.99 -9.92
CA ARG A 63 -25.32 -2.41 -9.62
C ARG A 63 -24.15 -3.19 -8.99
N TRP A 64 -22.90 -2.82 -9.24
CA TRP A 64 -21.72 -3.46 -8.66
C TRP A 64 -21.34 -2.88 -7.31
N ASP A 65 -21.92 -1.72 -6.95
CA ASP A 65 -21.53 -0.92 -5.79
C ASP A 65 -22.49 -1.04 -4.60
N LEU A 66 -23.66 -1.60 -4.78
CA LEU A 66 -24.66 -1.79 -3.73
C LEU A 66 -24.36 -3.04 -2.90
N GLN A 67 -23.20 -3.02 -2.21
CA GLN A 67 -22.85 -4.04 -1.23
C GLN A 67 -23.47 -3.70 0.12
N ARG A 68 -23.95 -4.71 0.85
CA ARG A 68 -24.47 -4.54 2.20
C ARG A 68 -23.45 -5.00 3.23
N VAL A 69 -23.22 -4.17 4.21
CA VAL A 69 -22.40 -4.50 5.38
C VAL A 69 -23.35 -4.86 6.52
N ALA A 70 -23.32 -6.12 6.93
CA ALA A 70 -24.11 -6.63 8.04
C ALA A 70 -23.17 -6.86 9.25
N ILE A 71 -23.42 -6.13 10.34
CA ILE A 71 -22.58 -6.24 11.54
C ILE A 71 -23.44 -6.73 12.71
N VAL A 72 -23.11 -7.92 13.23
CA VAL A 72 -23.66 -8.43 14.50
C VAL A 72 -22.61 -8.15 15.58
N GLN A 73 -22.97 -7.35 16.56
CA GLN A 73 -22.05 -6.93 17.62
C GLN A 73 -22.70 -6.98 19.00
N ASN A 74 -21.89 -7.20 20.04
CA ASN A 74 -22.30 -7.04 21.45
C ASN A 74 -23.53 -7.85 21.88
N GLY A 75 -23.73 -9.06 21.33
CA GLY A 75 -24.87 -9.89 21.66
C GLY A 75 -26.18 -9.44 21.04
N GLU A 76 -26.17 -8.52 20.08
CA GLU A 76 -27.33 -8.19 19.24
C GLU A 76 -27.77 -9.45 18.46
N THR A 77 -29.07 -9.63 18.36
CA THR A 77 -29.68 -10.79 17.67
C THR A 77 -29.91 -10.52 16.18
N GLU A 78 -29.87 -9.26 15.77
CA GLU A 78 -30.05 -8.81 14.40
C GLU A 78 -28.83 -8.02 13.92
N ALA A 79 -28.44 -8.24 12.68
CA ALA A 79 -27.36 -7.51 12.04
C ALA A 79 -27.80 -6.08 11.72
N THR A 80 -26.93 -5.11 12.01
CA THR A 80 -27.11 -3.74 11.50
C THR A 80 -26.64 -3.75 10.04
N GLU A 81 -27.57 -3.63 9.11
CA GLU A 81 -27.23 -3.49 7.69
C GLU A 81 -26.89 -2.01 7.38
N LYS A 82 -25.73 -1.80 6.77
CA LYS A 82 -25.33 -0.53 6.17
C LYS A 82 -25.01 -0.75 4.71
N SER A 83 -25.20 0.29 3.90
CA SER A 83 -24.71 0.28 2.52
C SER A 83 -23.16 0.31 2.56
N GLY A 84 -22.54 -0.81 2.27
CA GLY A 84 -21.09 -0.90 2.07
C GLY A 84 -20.83 -0.84 0.58
N ARG A 85 -19.98 0.11 0.13
CA ARG A 85 -19.73 0.36 -1.28
C ARG A 85 -18.34 -0.07 -1.66
N SER A 86 -18.21 -0.80 -2.76
CA SER A 86 -16.99 -1.49 -3.16
C SER A 86 -16.41 -0.99 -4.49
N GLY A 87 -16.62 0.27 -4.84
CA GLY A 87 -15.92 0.94 -5.94
C GLY A 87 -16.61 0.86 -7.30
N ALA A 88 -17.83 0.32 -7.38
CA ALA A 88 -18.70 0.34 -8.57
C ALA A 88 -18.12 -0.33 -9.85
N LEU A 89 -17.08 -1.14 -9.74
CA LEU A 89 -16.46 -1.87 -10.85
C LEU A 89 -16.95 -3.33 -10.93
N PRO A 90 -16.95 -3.99 -12.11
CA PRO A 90 -17.52 -5.33 -12.30
C PRO A 90 -16.61 -6.44 -11.78
N TRP A 91 -16.30 -6.43 -10.48
CA TRP A 91 -15.40 -7.41 -9.84
C TRP A 91 -16.09 -8.72 -9.47
N ILE A 92 -17.44 -8.74 -9.41
CA ILE A 92 -18.22 -9.92 -9.06
C ILE A 92 -18.32 -10.85 -10.28
N GLY A 93 -18.16 -12.15 -10.05
CA GLY A 93 -18.25 -13.16 -11.08
C GLY A 93 -17.15 -14.22 -11.03
N GLU A 94 -17.11 -15.04 -12.07
CA GLU A 94 -16.09 -16.08 -12.23
C GLU A 94 -15.07 -15.64 -13.28
N GLY A 95 -13.82 -16.08 -13.12
CA GLY A 95 -12.76 -15.86 -14.09
C GLY A 95 -11.91 -17.11 -14.28
N CYS A 96 -11.52 -17.40 -15.51
CA CYS A 96 -10.68 -18.53 -15.85
C CYS A 96 -9.41 -18.05 -16.55
N TYR A 97 -8.26 -18.49 -16.04
CA TYR A 97 -6.94 -18.22 -16.60
C TYR A 97 -6.29 -19.50 -17.08
N ARG A 98 -5.65 -19.49 -18.25
CA ARG A 98 -4.91 -20.62 -18.81
C ARG A 98 -3.55 -20.18 -19.32
N THR A 99 -2.54 -21.01 -19.01
CA THR A 99 -1.21 -20.89 -19.61
C THR A 99 -0.62 -22.26 -19.84
N THR A 100 0.51 -22.33 -20.54
CA THR A 100 1.28 -23.56 -20.72
C THR A 100 2.72 -23.35 -20.29
N VAL A 101 3.33 -24.40 -19.77
CA VAL A 101 4.76 -24.47 -19.46
C VAL A 101 5.35 -25.72 -20.09
N ASP A 102 6.52 -25.56 -20.70
CA ASP A 102 7.23 -26.67 -21.29
C ASP A 102 8.26 -27.22 -20.30
N ILE A 103 8.25 -28.53 -20.08
CA ILE A 103 9.14 -29.26 -19.17
C ILE A 103 9.96 -30.23 -19.98
N ASP A 104 11.25 -29.93 -20.18
CA ASP A 104 12.16 -30.79 -20.95
C ASP A 104 12.48 -32.08 -20.19
N ALA A 105 12.82 -31.96 -18.90
CA ALA A 105 13.07 -33.06 -17.99
C ALA A 105 12.24 -32.93 -16.72
N LEU A 106 11.57 -34.01 -16.32
CA LEU A 106 10.72 -33.99 -15.13
C LEU A 106 11.51 -33.60 -13.89
N PRO A 107 11.12 -32.55 -13.19
CA PRO A 107 11.76 -32.15 -11.94
C PRO A 107 11.49 -33.16 -10.82
N GLY A 108 12.41 -33.23 -9.87
CA GLY A 108 12.18 -34.01 -8.65
C GLY A 108 11.14 -33.39 -7.71
N PHE A 109 10.92 -32.08 -7.84
CA PHE A 109 9.92 -31.28 -7.17
C PHE A 109 9.47 -30.11 -8.04
N ALA A 110 8.18 -29.82 -8.04
CA ALA A 110 7.62 -28.66 -8.72
C ALA A 110 6.45 -28.06 -7.92
N GLU A 111 6.44 -26.75 -7.82
CA GLU A 111 5.44 -26.02 -7.04
C GLU A 111 5.01 -24.73 -7.76
N LEU A 112 3.71 -24.52 -7.85
CA LEU A 112 3.16 -23.23 -8.25
C LEU A 112 3.01 -22.35 -7.01
N VAL A 113 3.62 -21.17 -7.06
CA VAL A 113 3.58 -20.17 -5.99
C VAL A 113 2.76 -18.99 -6.46
N PHE A 114 1.66 -18.73 -5.77
CA PHE A 114 0.78 -17.60 -5.99
C PHE A 114 1.01 -16.57 -4.88
N ASP A 115 1.31 -15.32 -5.22
CA ASP A 115 1.43 -14.24 -4.23
C ASP A 115 0.06 -13.71 -3.77
N GLY A 116 -1.00 -14.18 -4.40
CA GLY A 116 -2.42 -13.93 -4.16
C GLY A 116 -3.24 -14.07 -5.43
N ALA A 117 -4.51 -14.44 -5.30
CA ALA A 117 -5.46 -14.59 -6.41
C ALA A 117 -6.90 -14.32 -5.96
N MET A 118 -7.59 -13.37 -6.57
CA MET A 118 -8.88 -12.86 -6.11
C MET A 118 -10.04 -13.43 -6.94
N SER A 119 -10.81 -14.33 -6.35
CA SER A 119 -10.68 -15.01 -5.07
C SER A 119 -10.99 -16.50 -5.22
N GLU A 120 -10.87 -17.28 -4.14
CA GLU A 120 -11.18 -18.71 -4.12
C GLU A 120 -10.52 -19.50 -5.29
N PRO A 121 -9.21 -19.31 -5.55
CA PRO A 121 -8.54 -19.98 -6.65
C PRO A 121 -8.61 -21.49 -6.52
N THR A 122 -9.07 -22.15 -7.61
CA THR A 122 -8.90 -23.59 -7.82
C THR A 122 -7.94 -23.80 -8.97
N VAL A 123 -6.85 -24.50 -8.69
CA VAL A 123 -5.75 -24.72 -9.63
C VAL A 123 -5.83 -26.11 -10.23
N TYR A 124 -5.73 -26.18 -11.55
CA TYR A 124 -5.67 -27.43 -12.32
C TYR A 124 -4.36 -27.49 -13.10
N VAL A 125 -3.76 -28.67 -13.15
CA VAL A 125 -2.60 -28.96 -13.98
C VAL A 125 -2.95 -30.18 -14.86
N ASN A 126 -2.84 -30.04 -16.18
CA ASN A 126 -3.22 -31.04 -17.13
C ASN A 126 -4.64 -31.61 -16.93
N GLY A 127 -5.59 -30.73 -16.60
CA GLY A 127 -6.99 -31.05 -16.35
C GLY A 127 -7.29 -31.70 -15.00
N ARG A 128 -6.28 -31.97 -14.17
CA ARG A 128 -6.43 -32.56 -12.83
C ARG A 128 -6.36 -31.44 -11.80
N ARG A 129 -7.29 -31.46 -10.80
CA ARG A 129 -7.28 -30.48 -9.70
C ARG A 129 -6.02 -30.70 -8.85
N ALA A 130 -5.15 -29.71 -8.80
CA ALA A 130 -3.90 -29.73 -8.04
C ALA A 130 -4.01 -29.01 -6.70
N GLY A 131 -4.82 -27.92 -6.61
CA GLY A 131 -4.92 -27.15 -5.37
C GLY A 131 -6.13 -26.23 -5.29
N TYR A 132 -6.29 -25.64 -4.09
CA TYR A 132 -7.30 -24.64 -3.78
C TYR A 132 -6.83 -23.78 -2.60
N TRP A 133 -7.20 -22.51 -2.60
CA TRP A 133 -7.01 -21.61 -1.46
C TRP A 133 -8.26 -20.75 -1.24
N ALA A 134 -8.65 -20.47 0.02
CA ALA A 134 -9.90 -19.75 0.28
C ALA A 134 -9.73 -18.22 0.24
N TYR A 135 -8.64 -17.69 0.80
CA TYR A 135 -8.48 -16.25 1.00
C TYR A 135 -7.65 -15.62 -0.12
N GLY A 136 -8.30 -14.74 -0.90
CA GLY A 136 -7.70 -14.17 -2.10
C GLY A 136 -6.49 -13.26 -1.87
N TYR A 137 -6.31 -12.72 -0.67
CA TYR A 137 -5.20 -11.84 -0.33
C TYR A 137 -3.93 -12.57 0.11
N ASN A 138 -4.00 -13.87 0.40
CA ASN A 138 -2.87 -14.60 0.92
C ASN A 138 -2.02 -15.22 -0.18
N ALA A 139 -0.70 -15.26 0.04
CA ALA A 139 0.18 -16.11 -0.76
C ALA A 139 -0.06 -17.58 -0.41
N PHE A 140 -0.02 -18.44 -1.43
CA PHE A 140 -0.18 -19.88 -1.26
C PHE A 140 0.64 -20.67 -2.27
N ARG A 141 0.88 -21.92 -1.95
CA ARG A 141 1.69 -22.85 -2.74
C ARG A 141 0.90 -24.10 -3.11
N VAL A 142 1.12 -24.59 -4.32
CA VAL A 142 0.47 -25.81 -4.84
C VAL A 142 1.55 -26.73 -5.38
N ASP A 143 1.82 -27.83 -4.67
CA ASP A 143 2.68 -28.90 -5.20
C ASP A 143 2.04 -29.48 -6.45
N CYS A 144 2.74 -29.35 -7.56
CA CYS A 144 2.30 -29.86 -8.86
C CYS A 144 3.19 -30.97 -9.42
N THR A 145 4.12 -31.51 -8.63
CA THR A 145 5.12 -32.49 -9.05
C THR A 145 4.50 -33.68 -9.76
N GLU A 146 3.47 -34.31 -9.19
CA GLU A 146 2.81 -35.49 -9.72
C GLU A 146 1.87 -35.23 -10.92
N PHE A 147 1.63 -33.93 -11.21
CA PHE A 147 0.71 -33.55 -12.28
C PHE A 147 1.44 -33.23 -13.58
N LEU A 148 2.78 -33.04 -13.54
CA LEU A 148 3.59 -32.67 -14.69
C LEU A 148 4.00 -33.90 -15.51
N HIS A 149 4.20 -33.65 -16.82
CA HIS A 149 4.83 -34.59 -17.73
C HIS A 149 5.87 -33.89 -18.62
N SER A 150 6.74 -34.61 -19.28
CA SER A 150 7.67 -34.05 -20.27
C SER A 150 6.90 -33.45 -21.45
N GLY A 151 7.34 -32.29 -21.94
CA GLY A 151 6.67 -31.50 -22.96
C GLY A 151 5.75 -30.44 -22.36
N SER A 152 4.74 -30.06 -23.09
CA SER A 152 3.85 -28.94 -22.76
C SER A 152 2.80 -29.32 -21.72
N ASN A 153 2.75 -28.59 -20.64
CA ASN A 153 1.82 -28.78 -19.52
C ASN A 153 0.86 -27.61 -19.42
N ALA A 154 -0.44 -27.91 -19.39
CA ALA A 154 -1.49 -26.91 -19.24
C ALA A 154 -1.74 -26.59 -17.77
N ILE A 155 -1.74 -25.30 -17.43
CA ILE A 155 -2.11 -24.79 -16.11
C ILE A 155 -3.40 -23.98 -16.28
N GLU A 156 -4.43 -24.29 -15.47
CA GLU A 156 -5.68 -23.56 -15.45
C GLU A 156 -5.98 -23.11 -14.01
N VAL A 157 -6.39 -21.85 -13.85
CA VAL A 157 -6.80 -21.28 -12.56
C VAL A 157 -8.21 -20.73 -12.70
N ARG A 158 -9.12 -21.23 -11.89
CA ARG A 158 -10.51 -20.72 -11.80
C ARG A 158 -10.68 -19.92 -10.53
N LEU A 159 -11.25 -18.73 -10.67
CA LEU A 159 -11.48 -17.77 -9.61
C LEU A 159 -12.97 -17.51 -9.48
N LYS A 160 -13.40 -17.18 -8.26
CA LYS A 160 -14.79 -16.87 -7.97
C LYS A 160 -14.91 -15.73 -6.98
N ASN A 161 -15.41 -14.59 -7.45
CA ASN A 161 -15.80 -13.46 -6.61
C ASN A 161 -17.30 -13.46 -6.39
N VAL A 162 -17.72 -13.43 -5.13
CA VAL A 162 -19.14 -13.40 -4.76
C VAL A 162 -19.54 -12.02 -4.29
N GLU A 163 -20.78 -11.66 -4.53
CA GLU A 163 -21.38 -10.41 -4.02
C GLU A 163 -21.35 -10.35 -2.50
N GLU A 164 -21.44 -9.16 -1.93
CA GLU A 164 -21.44 -8.92 -0.48
C GLU A 164 -20.25 -9.57 0.27
N SER A 165 -19.08 -9.62 -0.36
CA SER A 165 -17.88 -10.22 0.22
C SER A 165 -16.80 -9.22 0.64
N SER A 166 -16.96 -7.93 0.30
CA SER A 166 -15.98 -6.88 0.58
C SER A 166 -16.66 -5.54 0.92
N ARG A 167 -16.00 -4.74 1.76
CA ARG A 167 -16.39 -3.35 2.09
C ARG A 167 -15.68 -2.30 1.24
N TRP A 168 -14.65 -2.70 0.50
CA TRP A 168 -13.85 -1.90 -0.43
C TRP A 168 -13.71 -2.65 -1.75
N TYR A 169 -13.10 -2.03 -2.74
CA TYR A 169 -12.80 -2.67 -4.02
C TYR A 169 -11.78 -3.80 -3.84
N PRO A 170 -12.15 -5.06 -4.03
CA PRO A 170 -11.22 -6.18 -3.85
C PRO A 170 -10.38 -6.46 -5.10
N GLY A 171 -10.82 -5.98 -6.28
CA GLY A 171 -10.32 -6.42 -7.57
C GLY A 171 -10.80 -7.80 -7.96
N GLY A 172 -10.32 -8.31 -9.08
CA GLY A 172 -10.62 -9.66 -9.56
C GLY A 172 -9.54 -10.19 -10.48
N GLY A 173 -9.04 -11.39 -10.22
CA GLY A 173 -8.07 -12.03 -11.12
C GLY A 173 -6.80 -12.53 -10.45
N LEU A 174 -5.84 -12.92 -11.30
CA LEU A 174 -4.46 -13.15 -10.91
C LEU A 174 -3.77 -11.78 -10.75
N TYR A 175 -4.14 -11.06 -9.71
CA TYR A 175 -3.74 -9.66 -9.49
C TYR A 175 -2.35 -9.50 -8.87
N ARG A 176 -1.71 -10.64 -8.51
CA ARG A 176 -0.34 -10.73 -8.01
C ARG A 176 0.44 -11.78 -8.81
N PRO A 177 1.79 -11.77 -8.77
CA PRO A 177 2.60 -12.71 -9.55
C PRO A 177 2.28 -14.18 -9.28
N VAL A 178 2.41 -14.99 -10.33
CA VAL A 178 2.38 -16.45 -10.27
C VAL A 178 3.73 -16.98 -10.77
N ARG A 179 4.33 -17.91 -10.03
CA ARG A 179 5.64 -18.48 -10.34
C ARG A 179 5.59 -20.01 -10.34
N LEU A 180 6.35 -20.63 -11.23
CA LEU A 180 6.65 -22.05 -11.18
C LEU A 180 8.05 -22.22 -10.62
N LEU A 181 8.15 -22.87 -9.47
CA LEU A 181 9.41 -23.29 -8.86
C LEU A 181 9.64 -24.77 -9.22
N THR A 182 10.82 -25.09 -9.72
CA THR A 182 11.26 -26.47 -9.93
C THR A 182 12.59 -26.73 -9.24
N ALA A 183 12.80 -27.96 -8.73
CA ALA A 183 14.02 -28.36 -8.05
C ALA A 183 14.23 -29.88 -8.12
N GLY A 184 15.36 -30.34 -7.62
CA GLY A 184 15.61 -31.75 -7.38
C GLY A 184 14.74 -32.32 -6.25
N LYS A 185 14.68 -33.64 -6.10
CA LYS A 185 14.00 -34.30 -4.96
C LYS A 185 14.53 -33.83 -3.63
N THR A 186 15.82 -33.51 -3.56
CA THR A 186 16.46 -32.89 -2.42
C THR A 186 16.60 -31.41 -2.73
N HIS A 187 15.95 -30.56 -1.93
CA HIS A 187 15.94 -29.12 -2.13
C HIS A 187 15.69 -28.39 -0.80
N ILE A 188 16.11 -27.14 -0.74
CA ILE A 188 15.74 -26.22 0.35
C ILE A 188 14.26 -25.91 0.23
N ASP A 189 13.46 -26.23 1.24
CA ASP A 189 12.03 -25.95 1.25
C ASP A 189 11.80 -24.45 1.19
N ASP A 190 10.93 -24.02 0.30
CA ASP A 190 10.57 -22.62 0.18
C ASP A 190 9.88 -22.12 1.45
N TRP A 191 10.10 -20.84 1.85
CA TRP A 191 9.65 -20.27 3.11
C TRP A 191 10.20 -20.91 4.40
N SER A 192 11.04 -21.95 4.33
CA SER A 192 11.66 -22.54 5.53
C SER A 192 12.80 -21.71 6.09
N LEU A 193 13.51 -20.96 5.22
CA LEU A 193 14.62 -20.12 5.67
C LEU A 193 14.07 -18.99 6.56
N TYR A 194 14.71 -18.83 7.72
CA TYR A 194 14.40 -17.76 8.64
C TYR A 194 15.69 -17.18 9.24
N ILE A 195 15.89 -15.87 9.07
CA ILE A 195 17.06 -15.14 9.49
C ILE A 195 16.62 -14.08 10.50
N ARG A 196 17.16 -14.09 11.71
CA ARG A 196 16.80 -13.14 12.76
C ARG A 196 18.00 -12.58 13.50
N THR A 197 17.96 -11.29 13.78
CA THR A 197 18.95 -10.62 14.62
C THR A 197 18.51 -10.77 16.07
N MET A 198 19.33 -11.44 16.88
CA MET A 198 19.06 -11.70 18.30
C MET A 198 19.45 -10.51 19.19
N SER A 199 20.59 -9.91 18.90
CA SER A 199 21.07 -8.73 19.61
C SER A 199 22.10 -7.97 18.76
N VAL A 200 22.32 -6.73 19.12
CA VAL A 200 23.42 -5.90 18.58
C VAL A 200 24.15 -5.28 19.78
N ASN A 201 25.43 -5.62 19.93
CA ASN A 201 26.25 -5.13 21.03
C ASN A 201 27.62 -4.66 20.45
N ASP A 202 28.00 -3.45 20.77
CA ASP A 202 29.31 -2.87 20.36
C ASP A 202 29.58 -3.01 18.84
N GLY A 203 28.54 -2.77 18.01
CA GLY A 203 28.65 -2.87 16.55
C GLY A 203 28.61 -4.29 16.00
N VAL A 204 28.49 -5.31 16.86
CA VAL A 204 28.40 -6.71 16.44
C VAL A 204 26.95 -7.19 16.50
N ALA A 205 26.39 -7.60 15.37
CA ALA A 205 25.09 -8.24 15.31
C ALA A 205 25.25 -9.75 15.51
N HIS A 206 24.51 -10.29 16.48
CA HIS A 206 24.34 -11.73 16.68
C HIS A 206 23.10 -12.18 15.90
N VAL A 207 23.30 -13.05 14.91
CA VAL A 207 22.25 -13.50 13.99
C VAL A 207 22.09 -15.00 14.08
N GLU A 208 20.85 -15.45 14.20
CA GLU A 208 20.49 -16.85 14.06
C GLU A 208 19.79 -17.07 12.71
N ALA A 209 20.04 -18.21 12.13
CA ALA A 209 19.38 -18.65 10.91
C ALA A 209 18.98 -20.11 11.01
N GLU A 210 17.86 -20.44 10.43
CA GLU A 210 17.38 -21.81 10.29
C GLU A 210 16.81 -22.06 8.90
N GLY A 211 16.75 -23.33 8.52
CA GLY A 211 16.11 -23.77 7.29
C GLY A 211 15.85 -25.25 7.31
N ARG A 212 15.16 -25.73 6.27
CA ARG A 212 14.85 -27.14 6.09
C ARG A 212 15.17 -27.60 4.66
N VAL A 213 15.77 -28.75 4.55
CA VAL A 213 16.03 -29.45 3.29
C VAL A 213 15.05 -30.62 3.17
N ALA A 214 14.17 -30.55 2.18
CA ALA A 214 13.30 -31.67 1.83
C ALA A 214 14.14 -32.78 1.17
N GLY A 215 13.88 -34.05 1.48
CA GLY A 215 14.61 -35.20 0.90
C GLY A 215 16.09 -35.25 1.29
N ALA A 216 16.49 -34.67 2.41
CA ALA A 216 17.88 -34.66 2.91
C ALA A 216 18.40 -36.11 3.11
N GLN A 217 19.69 -36.32 2.82
CA GLN A 217 20.41 -37.57 3.02
C GLN A 217 21.53 -37.39 4.05
N PRO A 218 21.97 -38.46 4.75
CA PRO A 218 22.97 -38.35 5.83
C PRO A 218 24.34 -37.80 5.38
N ASP A 219 24.67 -37.91 4.10
CA ASP A 219 25.94 -37.43 3.52
C ASP A 219 25.90 -35.97 3.08
N MET A 220 24.85 -35.23 3.46
CA MET A 220 24.65 -33.84 3.10
C MET A 220 24.91 -32.89 4.24
N THR A 221 25.40 -31.72 3.90
CA THR A 221 25.58 -30.59 4.81
C THR A 221 25.06 -29.32 4.17
N ALA A 222 24.74 -28.33 4.99
CA ALA A 222 24.41 -26.98 4.50
C ALA A 222 25.50 -25.98 4.85
N THR A 223 25.59 -24.90 4.09
CA THR A 223 26.38 -23.70 4.41
C THR A 223 25.56 -22.47 4.14
N MET A 224 25.78 -21.42 4.90
CA MET A 224 25.12 -20.13 4.70
C MET A 224 26.16 -19.01 4.66
N THR A 225 25.98 -18.06 3.76
CA THR A 225 26.82 -16.85 3.63
C THR A 225 25.94 -15.63 3.70
N LEU A 226 26.25 -14.71 4.61
CA LEU A 226 25.68 -13.37 4.66
C LEU A 226 26.59 -12.40 3.93
N GLU A 227 26.12 -11.80 2.86
CA GLU A 227 26.81 -10.78 2.08
C GLU A 227 26.21 -9.42 2.42
N GLY A 228 27.01 -8.55 3.02
CA GLY A 228 26.61 -7.20 3.43
C GLY A 228 26.50 -6.24 2.23
N PRO A 229 25.82 -5.08 2.43
CA PRO A 229 25.69 -4.07 1.38
C PRO A 229 27.02 -3.45 0.93
N ASP A 230 28.05 -3.52 1.75
CA ASP A 230 29.43 -3.11 1.46
C ASP A 230 30.29 -4.20 0.80
N GLY A 231 29.71 -5.37 0.51
CA GLY A 231 30.40 -6.54 -0.02
C GLY A 231 31.13 -7.38 1.03
N SER A 232 31.03 -7.06 2.32
CA SER A 232 31.52 -7.90 3.41
C SER A 232 30.84 -9.27 3.40
N ARG A 233 31.55 -10.31 3.85
CA ARG A 233 31.03 -11.68 3.90
C ARG A 233 31.26 -12.28 5.28
N THR A 234 30.19 -12.89 5.81
CA THR A 234 30.24 -13.71 7.01
C THR A 234 29.68 -15.08 6.66
N GLU A 235 30.50 -16.11 6.81
CA GLU A 235 30.17 -17.48 6.48
C GLU A 235 29.87 -18.28 7.75
N SER A 236 28.94 -19.23 7.65
CA SER A 236 28.71 -20.23 8.69
C SER A 236 29.78 -21.32 8.62
N ASP A 237 29.97 -22.03 9.72
CA ASP A 237 30.55 -23.37 9.66
C ASP A 237 29.70 -24.28 8.79
N ARG A 238 30.21 -25.49 8.49
CA ARG A 238 29.40 -26.55 7.88
C ARG A 238 28.30 -26.96 8.86
N LEU A 239 27.08 -26.93 8.40
CA LEU A 239 25.87 -27.18 9.19
C LEU A 239 25.43 -28.63 8.97
N SER A 240 25.28 -29.37 10.04
CA SER A 240 24.65 -30.70 9.98
C SER A 240 23.18 -30.54 9.69
N ILE A 241 22.66 -31.41 8.82
CA ILE A 241 21.24 -31.50 8.54
C ILE A 241 20.65 -32.63 9.37
N GLY A 242 19.67 -32.32 10.22
CA GLY A 242 19.00 -33.32 11.04
C GLY A 242 18.16 -34.32 10.24
N ALA A 243 17.72 -35.39 10.86
CA ALA A 243 16.86 -36.39 10.23
C ALA A 243 15.50 -35.82 9.75
N ASP A 244 15.06 -34.70 10.35
CA ASP A 244 13.87 -33.93 9.95
C ASP A 244 14.16 -32.91 8.83
N GLY A 245 15.39 -32.90 8.31
CA GLY A 245 15.86 -31.97 7.28
C GLY A 245 16.26 -30.60 7.80
N LYS A 246 16.15 -30.30 9.10
CA LYS A 246 16.46 -28.99 9.65
C LYS A 246 17.96 -28.77 9.83
N PHE A 247 18.37 -27.52 9.66
CA PHE A 247 19.73 -27.04 9.97
C PHE A 247 19.65 -25.66 10.63
N TYR A 248 20.68 -25.34 11.40
CA TYR A 248 20.77 -24.10 12.19
C TYR A 248 22.15 -23.49 12.03
N ALA A 249 22.21 -22.16 11.91
CA ALA A 249 23.43 -21.39 11.85
C ALA A 249 23.38 -20.22 12.84
N THR A 250 24.55 -19.82 13.30
CA THR A 250 24.75 -18.59 14.06
C THR A 250 25.86 -17.75 13.44
N PHE A 251 25.69 -16.43 13.44
CA PHE A 251 26.67 -15.51 12.90
C PHE A 251 26.99 -14.39 13.89
N LYS A 252 28.21 -13.90 13.83
CA LYS A 252 28.66 -12.65 14.47
C LYS A 252 29.09 -11.70 13.38
N VAL A 253 28.19 -10.80 12.99
CA VAL A 253 28.44 -9.82 11.93
C VAL A 253 29.04 -8.58 12.58
N LYS A 254 30.35 -8.36 12.36
CA LYS A 254 31.09 -7.18 12.85
C LYS A 254 30.73 -5.98 11.98
N ASP A 255 30.72 -4.80 12.59
CA ASP A 255 30.41 -3.53 11.94
C ASP A 255 29.10 -3.60 11.13
N ALA A 256 28.09 -4.28 11.73
CA ALA A 256 26.83 -4.59 11.06
C ALA A 256 26.09 -3.33 10.64
N GLN A 257 25.76 -3.24 9.33
CA GLN A 257 24.91 -2.18 8.80
C GLN A 257 23.45 -2.53 9.06
N LEU A 258 22.87 -1.88 10.06
CA LEU A 258 21.50 -2.18 10.48
C LEU A 258 20.48 -1.54 9.55
N TRP A 259 19.39 -2.26 9.31
CA TRP A 259 18.24 -1.73 8.59
C TRP A 259 17.43 -0.76 9.45
N SER A 260 17.13 0.40 8.88
CA SER A 260 16.19 1.39 9.45
C SER A 260 15.52 2.20 8.32
N PRO A 261 14.46 2.98 8.60
CA PRO A 261 13.87 3.91 7.64
C PRO A 261 14.86 4.93 7.06
N GLU A 262 15.87 5.29 7.82
CA GLU A 262 16.91 6.24 7.44
C GLU A 262 18.06 5.57 6.68
N SER A 263 18.31 4.28 6.93
CA SER A 263 19.37 3.47 6.31
C SER A 263 18.86 2.05 6.00
N PRO A 264 18.18 1.84 4.87
CA PRO A 264 17.55 0.56 4.53
C PRO A 264 18.57 -0.46 4.00
N SER A 265 19.55 -0.80 4.83
CA SER A 265 20.63 -1.74 4.50
C SER A 265 20.13 -3.18 4.37
N LEU A 266 20.35 -3.80 3.22
CA LEU A 266 19.93 -5.17 2.95
C LEU A 266 21.11 -6.10 2.73
N TYR A 267 21.05 -7.25 3.36
CA TYR A 267 22.01 -8.37 3.21
C TYR A 267 21.44 -9.39 2.23
N ARG A 268 22.33 -9.98 1.45
CA ARG A 268 22.03 -11.14 0.62
C ARG A 268 22.46 -12.41 1.37
N VAL A 269 21.53 -13.33 1.56
CA VAL A 269 21.80 -14.60 2.25
C VAL A 269 21.81 -15.72 1.24
N VAL A 270 22.95 -16.37 1.06
CA VAL A 270 23.13 -17.51 0.14
C VAL A 270 23.23 -18.79 0.96
N THR A 271 22.25 -19.68 0.78
CA THR A 271 22.23 -21.01 1.40
C THR A 271 22.56 -22.06 0.36
N LYS A 272 23.46 -22.97 0.65
CA LYS A 272 23.85 -24.08 -0.22
C LYS A 272 23.75 -25.41 0.51
N VAL A 273 23.25 -26.42 -0.18
CA VAL A 273 23.26 -27.83 0.26
C VAL A 273 24.27 -28.59 -0.57
N ILE A 274 25.17 -29.29 0.09
CA ILE A 274 26.32 -29.97 -0.54
C ILE A 274 26.33 -31.44 -0.09
N ARG A 275 26.43 -32.36 -1.04
CA ARG A 275 26.60 -33.79 -0.81
C ARG A 275 28.10 -34.12 -0.78
N ASN A 276 28.52 -35.06 0.09
CA ASN A 276 29.89 -35.52 0.19
C ASN A 276 30.94 -34.38 0.29
N ALA A 277 30.65 -33.37 1.14
CA ALA A 277 31.48 -32.18 1.26
C ALA A 277 32.97 -32.47 1.59
N ASP A 278 33.27 -33.63 2.20
CA ASP A 278 34.64 -34.08 2.53
C ASP A 278 35.31 -34.85 1.39
N GLY A 279 34.64 -34.99 0.25
CA GLY A 279 35.20 -35.64 -0.93
C GLY A 279 36.34 -34.81 -1.58
N PRO A 280 37.21 -35.44 -2.39
CA PRO A 280 38.41 -34.81 -2.96
C PRO A 280 38.13 -33.60 -3.90
N ARG A 281 36.86 -33.35 -4.26
CA ARG A 281 36.44 -32.22 -5.10
C ARG A 281 35.63 -31.17 -4.30
N GLY A 282 35.56 -31.25 -2.94
CA GLY A 282 34.80 -30.35 -2.10
C GLY A 282 33.30 -30.59 -2.09
N GLY A 283 32.83 -31.73 -2.64
CA GLY A 283 31.44 -32.16 -2.70
C GLY A 283 30.70 -31.74 -3.97
N GLU A 284 29.43 -32.15 -4.04
CA GLU A 284 28.50 -31.87 -5.13
C GLU A 284 27.44 -30.88 -4.62
N LEU A 285 27.25 -29.77 -5.32
CA LEU A 285 26.15 -28.83 -5.04
C LEU A 285 24.81 -29.50 -5.38
N VAL A 286 23.94 -29.63 -4.37
CA VAL A 286 22.62 -30.26 -4.52
C VAL A 286 21.54 -29.21 -4.77
N ASP A 287 21.53 -28.12 -3.99
CA ASP A 287 20.61 -27.00 -4.14
C ASP A 287 21.21 -25.71 -3.61
N SER A 288 20.75 -24.57 -4.11
CA SER A 288 21.14 -23.26 -3.64
C SER A 288 19.97 -22.29 -3.67
N LYS A 289 19.78 -21.57 -2.56
CA LYS A 289 18.76 -20.54 -2.47
C LYS A 289 19.35 -19.23 -1.96
N THR A 290 18.94 -18.13 -2.60
CA THR A 290 19.32 -16.79 -2.20
C THR A 290 18.08 -16.02 -1.76
N LEU A 291 18.14 -15.30 -0.62
CA LEU A 291 17.15 -14.35 -0.19
C LEU A 291 17.80 -13.04 0.24
N LYS A 292 16.99 -11.98 0.34
CA LYS A 292 17.40 -10.70 0.93
C LYS A 292 16.75 -10.53 2.30
N THR A 293 17.48 -9.94 3.24
CA THR A 293 16.98 -9.57 4.55
C THR A 293 17.73 -8.36 5.09
N GLY A 294 17.27 -7.76 6.18
CA GLY A 294 17.99 -6.70 6.88
C GLY A 294 18.22 -7.08 8.33
N LEU A 295 19.38 -6.72 8.87
CA LEU A 295 19.70 -6.96 10.27
C LEU A 295 19.12 -5.82 11.10
N ARG A 296 18.25 -6.14 12.05
CA ARG A 296 17.66 -5.17 12.95
C ARG A 296 17.03 -5.84 14.18
N THR A 297 16.85 -5.08 15.25
CA THR A 297 16.09 -5.51 16.44
C THR A 297 14.84 -4.66 16.60
N VAL A 298 13.72 -5.29 16.98
CA VAL A 298 12.46 -4.62 17.33
C VAL A 298 12.11 -5.01 18.76
N SER A 299 11.68 -4.04 19.56
CA SER A 299 11.14 -4.31 20.88
C SER A 299 10.09 -3.29 21.28
N VAL A 300 9.20 -3.68 22.17
CA VAL A 300 8.21 -2.82 22.81
C VAL A 300 8.29 -3.03 24.33
N SER A 301 8.25 -1.96 25.09
CA SER A 301 8.28 -2.02 26.55
C SER A 301 7.63 -0.81 27.17
N ARG A 302 7.26 -0.94 28.45
CA ARG A 302 6.67 0.16 29.24
C ARG A 302 7.58 1.38 29.31
N GLU A 303 8.88 1.14 29.52
CA GLU A 303 9.88 2.21 29.74
C GLU A 303 10.37 2.82 28.43
N GLY A 304 10.38 2.04 27.36
CA GLY A 304 10.99 2.43 26.09
C GLY A 304 10.02 2.68 24.94
N GLY A 305 8.74 2.35 25.13
CA GLY A 305 7.78 2.34 24.02
C GLY A 305 8.22 1.39 22.91
N PHE A 306 7.99 1.79 21.68
CA PHE A 306 8.51 1.08 20.49
C PHE A 306 9.98 1.47 20.24
N ARG A 307 10.83 0.46 20.04
CA ARG A 307 12.25 0.65 19.71
C ARG A 307 12.65 -0.14 18.47
N LEU A 308 13.35 0.53 17.58
CA LEU A 308 14.06 -0.07 16.47
C LEU A 308 15.57 0.08 16.70
N ASN A 309 16.33 -1.02 16.68
CA ASN A 309 17.76 -1.03 16.95
C ASN A 309 18.14 -0.36 18.31
N GLY A 310 17.30 -0.57 19.31
CA GLY A 310 17.47 0.02 20.64
C GLY A 310 17.06 1.51 20.76
N ILE A 311 16.77 2.18 19.65
CA ILE A 311 16.37 3.59 19.60
C ILE A 311 14.85 3.70 19.75
N SER A 312 14.39 4.41 20.78
CA SER A 312 12.97 4.68 21.00
C SER A 312 12.44 5.67 19.95
N ARG A 313 11.27 5.38 19.39
CA ARG A 313 10.59 6.25 18.41
C ARG A 313 9.08 6.07 18.47
N LYS A 314 8.35 7.11 18.09
CA LYS A 314 6.92 7.02 17.81
C LYS A 314 6.72 6.79 16.32
N LEU A 315 5.88 5.81 15.98
CA LEU A 315 5.54 5.50 14.59
C LEU A 315 4.73 6.64 13.97
N LYS A 316 5.16 7.12 12.81
CA LYS A 316 4.45 8.10 11.97
C LYS A 316 3.86 7.37 10.79
N GLY A 317 2.76 6.65 11.03
CA GLY A 317 2.20 5.70 10.09
C GLY A 317 0.98 6.19 9.35
N VAL A 318 0.71 5.56 8.20
CA VAL A 318 -0.54 5.67 7.45
C VAL A 318 -1.06 4.28 7.10
N CYS A 319 -2.39 4.13 7.04
CA CYS A 319 -3.04 2.96 6.49
C CYS A 319 -3.07 3.05 4.95
N LEU A 320 -2.84 1.94 4.27
CA LEU A 320 -2.97 1.82 2.81
C LEU A 320 -3.77 0.57 2.45
N HIS A 321 -4.78 0.73 1.60
CA HIS A 321 -5.42 -0.39 0.92
C HIS A 321 -4.50 -0.97 -0.15
N HIS A 322 -4.85 -2.15 -0.67
CA HIS A 322 -4.03 -2.91 -1.63
C HIS A 322 -4.17 -2.41 -3.07
N ASP A 323 -5.22 -1.65 -3.39
CA ASP A 323 -5.40 -1.11 -4.73
C ASP A 323 -4.39 0.01 -5.05
N LEU A 324 -4.11 0.15 -6.32
CA LEU A 324 -3.20 1.15 -6.86
C LEU A 324 -3.96 2.26 -7.64
N GLY A 325 -5.16 2.62 -7.13
CA GLY A 325 -6.03 3.59 -7.77
C GLY A 325 -6.45 3.17 -9.18
N PRO A 326 -6.09 3.94 -10.23
CA PRO A 326 -6.51 3.66 -11.61
C PRO A 326 -5.89 2.38 -12.22
N LEU A 327 -4.94 1.74 -11.56
CA LEU A 327 -4.41 0.42 -11.93
C LEU A 327 -5.22 -0.74 -11.33
N GLY A 328 -6.18 -0.45 -10.44
CA GLY A 328 -6.92 -1.46 -9.70
C GLY A 328 -6.06 -2.22 -8.71
N ALA A 329 -6.38 -3.49 -8.52
CA ALA A 329 -5.66 -4.37 -7.60
C ALA A 329 -4.38 -4.98 -8.22
N ALA A 330 -4.21 -4.94 -9.54
CA ALA A 330 -3.05 -5.52 -10.23
C ALA A 330 -1.73 -4.89 -9.76
N VAL A 331 -0.93 -5.66 -9.04
CA VAL A 331 0.29 -5.17 -8.40
C VAL A 331 1.31 -4.72 -9.44
N ASN A 332 1.91 -3.54 -9.22
CA ASN A 332 2.96 -2.97 -10.06
C ASN A 332 4.04 -2.30 -9.20
N LYS A 333 5.30 -2.64 -9.45
CA LYS A 333 6.43 -2.16 -8.65
C LYS A 333 6.61 -0.64 -8.70
N ALA A 334 6.48 -0.03 -9.88
CA ALA A 334 6.64 1.42 -10.03
C ALA A 334 5.52 2.19 -9.31
N ALA A 335 4.29 1.67 -9.33
CA ALA A 335 3.17 2.23 -8.58
C ALA A 335 3.39 2.14 -7.06
N LEU A 336 3.85 1.00 -6.56
CA LEU A 336 4.18 0.80 -5.15
C LEU A 336 5.31 1.75 -4.71
N ILE A 337 6.37 1.88 -5.51
CA ILE A 337 7.46 2.84 -5.25
C ILE A 337 6.91 4.27 -5.16
N ARG A 338 5.99 4.65 -6.06
CA ARG A 338 5.37 5.99 -6.02
C ARG A 338 4.57 6.20 -4.74
N GLN A 339 3.72 5.24 -4.34
CA GLN A 339 2.95 5.35 -3.10
C GLN A 339 3.85 5.50 -1.88
N ILE A 340 4.85 4.64 -1.74
CA ILE A 340 5.79 4.68 -0.60
C ILE A 340 6.61 5.98 -0.61
N ARG A 341 7.05 6.46 -1.78
CA ARG A 341 7.77 7.73 -1.91
C ARG A 341 6.93 8.91 -1.44
N LEU A 342 5.66 9.03 -1.88
CA LEU A 342 4.74 10.09 -1.44
C LEU A 342 4.60 10.11 0.10
N MET A 343 4.47 8.96 0.73
CA MET A 343 4.35 8.87 2.19
C MET A 343 5.66 9.27 2.89
N LYS A 344 6.82 8.84 2.37
CA LYS A 344 8.13 9.24 2.92
C LYS A 344 8.41 10.74 2.76
N GLU A 345 8.06 11.33 1.63
CA GLU A 345 8.21 12.77 1.39
C GLU A 345 7.32 13.60 2.31
N MET A 346 6.17 13.07 2.71
CA MET A 346 5.33 13.66 3.75
C MET A 346 5.97 13.56 5.15
N GLY A 347 6.84 12.60 5.38
CA GLY A 347 7.50 12.36 6.65
C GLY A 347 6.96 11.12 7.40
N ALA A 348 6.12 10.31 6.75
CA ALA A 348 5.75 9.01 7.29
C ALA A 348 6.94 8.04 7.28
N ASP A 349 7.05 7.21 8.32
CA ASP A 349 8.07 6.17 8.45
C ASP A 349 7.49 4.76 8.55
N ALA A 350 6.16 4.64 8.55
CA ALA A 350 5.46 3.36 8.65
C ALA A 350 4.18 3.32 7.78
N ILE A 351 3.80 2.12 7.35
CA ILE A 351 2.48 1.82 6.77
C ILE A 351 1.81 0.66 7.51
N ARG A 352 0.48 0.64 7.51
CA ARG A 352 -0.35 -0.51 7.86
C ARG A 352 -1.05 -1.02 6.61
N THR A 353 -0.94 -2.32 6.32
CA THR A 353 -1.60 -2.92 5.16
C THR A 353 -3.06 -3.25 5.50
N SER A 354 -3.94 -2.31 5.25
CA SER A 354 -5.35 -2.38 5.68
C SER A 354 -6.23 -3.01 4.60
N HIS A 355 -7.13 -3.93 4.92
CA HIS A 355 -7.16 -4.79 6.10
C HIS A 355 -6.95 -6.20 5.62
N ASN A 356 -5.79 -6.46 5.04
CA ASN A 356 -5.46 -7.71 4.36
C ASN A 356 -3.94 -7.91 4.22
N MET A 357 -3.56 -9.09 3.82
CA MET A 357 -2.16 -9.48 3.69
C MET A 357 -1.47 -8.75 2.53
N PRO A 358 -0.25 -8.22 2.76
CA PRO A 358 0.51 -7.52 1.73
C PRO A 358 0.98 -8.47 0.62
N SER A 359 1.34 -7.90 -0.54
CA SER A 359 2.09 -8.64 -1.56
C SER A 359 3.59 -8.69 -1.22
N THR A 360 4.28 -9.73 -1.68
CA THR A 360 5.74 -9.84 -1.54
C THR A 360 6.43 -8.63 -2.18
N MET A 361 5.96 -8.18 -3.35
CA MET A 361 6.50 -7.00 -4.04
C MET A 361 6.38 -5.72 -3.20
N GLN A 362 5.27 -5.52 -2.48
CA GLN A 362 5.11 -4.38 -1.58
C GLN A 362 6.11 -4.42 -0.43
N MET A 363 6.34 -5.60 0.14
CA MET A 363 7.33 -5.76 1.21
C MET A 363 8.76 -5.52 0.71
N GLU A 364 9.13 -6.00 -0.48
CA GLU A 364 10.42 -5.72 -1.10
C GLU A 364 10.65 -4.23 -1.36
N VAL A 365 9.60 -3.51 -1.78
CA VAL A 365 9.66 -2.05 -1.95
C VAL A 365 9.84 -1.37 -0.59
N CYS A 366 9.09 -1.77 0.45
CA CYS A 366 9.24 -1.23 1.79
C CYS A 366 10.64 -1.51 2.38
N ASP A 367 11.17 -2.72 2.17
CA ASP A 367 12.53 -3.10 2.58
C ASP A 367 13.58 -2.17 1.96
N SER A 368 13.52 -1.98 0.64
CA SER A 368 14.51 -1.21 -0.12
C SER A 368 14.40 0.30 0.09
N MET A 369 13.20 0.80 0.35
CA MET A 369 12.95 2.22 0.56
C MET A 369 13.00 2.63 2.03
N GLY A 370 13.08 1.69 2.97
CA GLY A 370 13.08 2.00 4.40
C GLY A 370 11.70 2.48 4.88
N MET A 371 10.66 1.69 4.70
CA MET A 371 9.33 1.94 5.23
C MET A 371 8.95 0.81 6.19
N MET A 372 8.75 1.12 7.47
CA MET A 372 8.28 0.13 8.44
C MET A 372 6.86 -0.32 8.09
N VAL A 373 6.52 -1.56 8.43
CA VAL A 373 5.23 -2.16 8.09
C VAL A 373 4.60 -2.82 9.32
N MET A 374 3.35 -2.49 9.59
CA MET A 374 2.42 -3.31 10.34
C MET A 374 1.67 -4.16 9.32
N ALA A 375 2.07 -5.43 9.19
CA ALA A 375 1.46 -6.35 8.24
C ALA A 375 0.20 -6.97 8.83
N GLU A 376 -0.95 -6.67 8.22
CA GLU A 376 -2.26 -7.09 8.72
C GLU A 376 -2.80 -8.29 7.96
N SER A 377 -3.62 -9.09 8.64
CA SER A 377 -4.19 -10.33 8.12
C SER A 377 -5.65 -10.19 7.71
N PHE A 378 -6.56 -9.89 8.65
CA PHE A 378 -8.00 -10.03 8.48
C PHE A 378 -8.78 -8.79 8.91
N ASP A 379 -9.87 -8.50 8.19
CA ASP A 379 -10.85 -7.47 8.57
C ASP A 379 -11.97 -8.03 9.48
N MET A 380 -12.15 -9.33 9.51
CA MET A 380 -13.19 -10.01 10.32
C MET A 380 -12.76 -11.42 10.70
N TRP A 381 -13.32 -11.92 11.81
CA TRP A 381 -13.09 -13.29 12.25
C TRP A 381 -14.33 -14.14 12.06
N ILE A 382 -15.00 -14.55 13.14
CA ILE A 382 -16.15 -15.47 13.10
C ILE A 382 -17.43 -14.74 12.70
N TYR A 383 -17.60 -13.50 13.20
CA TYR A 383 -18.79 -12.71 12.91
C TYR A 383 -18.57 -11.85 11.66
N PRO A 384 -19.45 -11.96 10.66
CA PRO A 384 -19.26 -11.28 9.40
C PRO A 384 -19.54 -9.78 9.51
N LYS A 385 -18.69 -8.97 8.89
CA LYS A 385 -18.99 -7.58 8.54
C LYS A 385 -19.65 -7.47 7.17
N CYS A 386 -19.38 -8.43 6.30
CA CYS A 386 -20.07 -8.63 5.03
C CYS A 386 -20.59 -10.05 4.97
N LYS A 387 -21.79 -10.26 4.43
CA LYS A 387 -22.48 -11.57 4.41
C LYS A 387 -21.62 -12.72 3.87
N ASN A 388 -20.90 -12.48 2.79
CA ASN A 388 -20.04 -13.46 2.13
C ASN A 388 -18.53 -13.19 2.36
N GLY A 389 -18.18 -12.42 3.41
CA GLY A 389 -16.80 -12.09 3.75
C GLY A 389 -16.01 -13.26 4.30
N TYR A 390 -14.79 -12.97 4.76
CA TYR A 390 -13.85 -14.00 5.24
C TYR A 390 -14.37 -14.82 6.44
N ALA A 391 -15.32 -14.32 7.21
CA ALA A 391 -15.89 -15.01 8.37
C ALA A 391 -16.36 -16.45 8.04
N ARG A 392 -16.83 -16.70 6.82
CA ARG A 392 -17.24 -18.03 6.34
C ARG A 392 -16.09 -19.04 6.26
N PHE A 393 -14.85 -18.58 6.20
CA PHE A 393 -13.65 -19.42 6.12
C PHE A 393 -12.86 -19.45 7.42
N PHE A 394 -13.05 -18.48 8.33
CA PHE A 394 -12.18 -18.21 9.46
C PHE A 394 -11.87 -19.46 10.31
N ARG A 395 -12.89 -20.27 10.68
CA ARG A 395 -12.72 -21.42 11.56
C ARG A 395 -11.78 -22.49 10.99
N GLU A 396 -11.77 -22.67 9.67
CA GLU A 396 -10.94 -23.67 8.99
C GLU A 396 -9.61 -23.10 8.50
N TRP A 397 -9.58 -21.83 8.07
CA TRP A 397 -8.47 -21.28 7.30
C TRP A 397 -7.58 -20.32 8.07
N ALA A 398 -8.03 -19.72 9.17
CA ALA A 398 -7.31 -18.64 9.83
C ALA A 398 -5.87 -19.02 10.23
N GLU A 399 -5.65 -20.21 10.76
CA GLU A 399 -4.30 -20.66 11.13
C GLU A 399 -3.42 -20.94 9.92
N ARG A 400 -3.99 -21.48 8.82
CA ARG A 400 -3.27 -21.67 7.56
C ARG A 400 -2.87 -20.32 6.95
N ASP A 401 -3.78 -19.37 6.98
CA ASP A 401 -3.57 -18.03 6.43
C ASP A 401 -2.52 -17.27 7.22
N ILE A 402 -2.58 -17.26 8.56
CA ILE A 402 -1.54 -16.65 9.41
C ILE A 402 -0.19 -17.34 9.20
N THR A 403 -0.19 -18.67 9.09
CA THR A 403 1.05 -19.44 8.86
C THR A 403 1.70 -19.00 7.54
N ASN A 404 0.94 -18.92 6.46
CA ASN A 404 1.47 -18.49 5.17
C ASN A 404 1.93 -17.03 5.19
N LEU A 405 1.15 -16.13 5.83
CA LEU A 405 1.55 -14.72 6.00
C LEU A 405 2.92 -14.62 6.67
N VAL A 406 3.08 -15.27 7.82
CA VAL A 406 4.32 -15.15 8.59
C VAL A 406 5.49 -15.84 7.88
N LEU A 407 5.33 -17.08 7.41
CA LEU A 407 6.41 -17.82 6.76
C LEU A 407 6.90 -17.14 5.47
N ASN A 408 5.98 -16.60 4.66
CA ASN A 408 6.34 -15.86 3.43
C ASN A 408 7.10 -14.58 3.73
N HIS A 409 6.72 -13.86 4.81
CA HIS A 409 7.17 -12.49 5.01
C HIS A 409 8.14 -12.28 6.20
N ARG A 410 8.43 -13.27 7.03
CA ARG A 410 9.25 -13.11 8.25
C ARG A 410 10.70 -12.65 8.00
N ASN A 411 11.21 -12.78 6.78
CA ASN A 411 12.55 -12.28 6.43
C ASN A 411 12.57 -10.82 5.94
N HIS A 412 11.41 -10.17 5.75
CA HIS A 412 11.35 -8.76 5.41
C HIS A 412 11.66 -7.87 6.63
N PRO A 413 12.75 -7.10 6.62
CA PRO A 413 13.11 -6.26 7.77
C PRO A 413 12.14 -5.10 7.98
N SER A 414 11.45 -4.67 6.94
CA SER A 414 10.42 -3.62 7.01
C SER A 414 9.25 -3.98 7.92
N ILE A 415 8.87 -5.26 8.02
CA ILE A 415 7.80 -5.67 8.94
C ILE A 415 8.32 -5.58 10.36
N VAL A 416 7.70 -4.71 11.16
CA VAL A 416 8.04 -4.48 12.57
C VAL A 416 6.96 -4.96 13.53
N MET A 417 5.79 -5.32 13.00
CA MET A 417 4.62 -5.75 13.79
C MET A 417 3.69 -6.59 12.94
N TRP A 418 3.12 -7.65 13.50
CA TRP A 418 2.02 -8.42 12.91
C TRP A 418 0.69 -7.90 13.45
N SER A 419 -0.32 -7.76 12.60
CA SER A 419 -1.68 -7.44 13.00
C SER A 419 -2.61 -8.60 12.65
N ILE A 420 -3.29 -9.13 13.65
CA ILE A 420 -4.13 -10.35 13.51
C ILE A 420 -5.61 -10.06 13.27
N GLY A 421 -6.00 -8.79 13.20
CA GLY A 421 -7.39 -8.42 12.93
C GLY A 421 -7.62 -6.92 12.95
N ASN A 422 -8.74 -6.51 12.35
CA ASN A 422 -9.24 -5.14 12.35
C ASN A 422 -10.67 -5.07 12.84
N GLU A 423 -10.94 -4.25 13.86
CA GLU A 423 -12.31 -3.92 14.35
C GLU A 423 -13.23 -5.14 14.40
N ILE A 424 -12.68 -6.26 14.86
CA ILE A 424 -13.40 -7.51 14.83
C ILE A 424 -14.57 -7.47 15.83
N PRO A 425 -15.76 -7.96 15.44
CA PRO A 425 -16.92 -7.87 16.33
C PRO A 425 -16.73 -8.56 17.69
N GLU A 426 -15.86 -9.55 17.78
CA GLU A 426 -15.61 -10.38 18.96
C GLU A 426 -14.84 -9.68 20.09
N GLN A 427 -14.32 -8.46 19.89
CA GLN A 427 -13.45 -7.78 20.88
C GLN A 427 -14.09 -7.55 22.25
N TRP A 428 -15.41 -7.68 22.38
CA TRP A 428 -16.14 -7.54 23.63
C TRP A 428 -16.27 -8.86 24.42
N SER A 429 -15.85 -10.00 23.84
CA SER A 429 -16.17 -11.34 24.34
C SER A 429 -14.95 -12.14 24.80
N GLU A 430 -15.20 -13.12 25.68
CA GLU A 430 -14.20 -14.11 26.08
C GLU A 430 -13.75 -14.98 24.90
N GLU A 431 -14.67 -15.32 23.97
CA GLU A 431 -14.33 -16.07 22.75
C GLU A 431 -13.30 -15.30 21.92
N GLY A 432 -13.52 -13.98 21.69
CA GLY A 432 -12.58 -13.13 21.00
C GLY A 432 -11.22 -13.06 21.69
N ARG A 433 -11.20 -12.94 23.01
CA ARG A 433 -9.96 -12.98 23.79
C ARG A 433 -9.18 -14.29 23.58
N GLN A 434 -9.85 -15.42 23.58
CA GLN A 434 -9.21 -16.73 23.34
C GLN A 434 -8.68 -16.85 21.90
N ILE A 435 -9.40 -16.35 20.91
CA ILE A 435 -8.93 -16.31 19.53
C ILE A 435 -7.66 -15.42 19.42
N SER A 436 -7.66 -14.25 20.08
CA SER A 436 -6.48 -13.36 20.11
C SER A 436 -5.25 -14.08 20.66
N VAL A 437 -5.39 -14.75 21.81
CA VAL A 437 -4.29 -15.53 22.43
C VAL A 437 -3.77 -16.60 21.47
N ARG A 438 -4.68 -17.32 20.79
CA ARG A 438 -4.32 -18.38 19.85
C ARG A 438 -3.58 -17.86 18.63
N LEU A 439 -4.11 -16.84 17.94
CA LEU A 439 -3.49 -16.30 16.74
C LEU A 439 -2.17 -15.57 17.02
N GLN A 440 -2.12 -14.80 18.13
CA GLN A 440 -0.87 -14.18 18.58
C GLN A 440 0.18 -15.25 18.94
N GLY A 441 -0.23 -16.31 19.66
CA GLY A 441 0.64 -17.44 19.98
C GLY A 441 1.20 -18.12 18.73
N LEU A 442 0.40 -18.28 17.69
CA LEU A 442 0.85 -18.80 16.40
C LEU A 442 1.90 -17.88 15.76
N CYS A 443 1.66 -16.56 15.75
CA CYS A 443 2.66 -15.61 15.27
C CYS A 443 3.99 -15.74 16.03
N HIS A 444 3.97 -15.84 17.36
CA HIS A 444 5.18 -16.00 18.18
C HIS A 444 5.93 -17.31 17.92
N VAL A 445 5.21 -18.40 17.65
CA VAL A 445 5.84 -19.68 17.28
C VAL A 445 6.57 -19.59 15.96
N LEU A 446 5.98 -18.88 14.97
CA LEU A 446 6.51 -18.75 13.63
C LEU A 446 7.56 -17.63 13.51
N ASP A 447 7.43 -16.59 14.31
CA ASP A 447 8.31 -15.42 14.37
C ASP A 447 8.31 -14.76 15.75
N PRO A 448 9.18 -15.17 16.66
CA PRO A 448 9.28 -14.60 18.00
C PRO A 448 9.96 -13.19 18.03
N SER A 449 10.37 -12.66 16.89
CA SER A 449 11.15 -11.42 16.82
C SER A 449 10.29 -10.16 16.70
N ARG A 450 8.98 -10.30 16.51
CA ARG A 450 8.05 -9.18 16.31
C ARG A 450 6.88 -9.24 17.26
N PRO A 451 6.42 -8.09 17.80
CA PRO A 451 5.20 -8.01 18.55
C PRO A 451 3.96 -8.15 17.66
N VAL A 452 2.84 -8.50 18.30
CA VAL A 452 1.54 -8.69 17.65
C VAL A 452 0.54 -7.65 18.17
N THR A 453 -0.27 -7.13 17.26
CA THR A 453 -1.35 -6.17 17.53
C THR A 453 -2.63 -6.55 16.81
N GLN A 454 -3.66 -5.75 17.01
CA GLN A 454 -4.86 -5.65 16.19
C GLN A 454 -5.55 -4.30 16.42
N GLY A 455 -6.33 -3.84 15.44
CA GLY A 455 -7.11 -2.61 15.55
C GLY A 455 -8.41 -2.83 16.33
N MET A 456 -8.66 -2.03 17.40
CA MET A 456 -9.83 -2.12 18.27
C MET A 456 -10.60 -0.80 18.26
N ASP A 457 -11.81 -0.79 17.68
CA ASP A 457 -12.70 0.40 17.63
C ASP A 457 -13.59 0.58 18.87
N ARG A 458 -13.60 -0.43 19.79
CA ARG A 458 -14.36 -0.45 21.04
C ARG A 458 -13.45 -0.57 22.26
N PRO A 459 -12.67 0.49 22.57
CA PRO A 459 -11.65 0.42 23.62
C PRO A 459 -12.18 -0.03 24.98
N ASP A 460 -13.34 0.51 25.44
CA ASP A 460 -13.93 0.16 26.74
C ASP A 460 -14.32 -1.32 26.81
N ASP A 461 -14.88 -1.87 25.74
CA ASP A 461 -15.28 -3.26 25.64
C ASP A 461 -14.05 -4.18 25.58
N ALA A 462 -13.08 -3.85 24.75
CA ALA A 462 -11.84 -4.61 24.59
C ALA A 462 -11.00 -4.66 25.88
N VAL A 463 -10.99 -3.56 26.65
CA VAL A 463 -10.33 -3.54 27.97
C VAL A 463 -11.11 -4.35 29.00
N ARG A 464 -12.45 -4.21 29.03
CA ARG A 464 -13.32 -4.92 29.97
C ARG A 464 -13.27 -6.44 29.76
N SER A 465 -13.35 -6.93 28.52
CA SER A 465 -13.27 -8.35 28.17
C SER A 465 -11.88 -8.97 28.39
N GLY A 466 -10.86 -8.12 28.58
CA GLY A 466 -9.46 -8.54 28.63
C GLY A 466 -8.83 -8.73 27.25
N PHE A 467 -9.55 -8.48 26.17
CA PHE A 467 -9.08 -8.63 24.80
C PHE A 467 -7.86 -7.73 24.52
N ALA A 468 -7.90 -6.45 24.89
CA ALA A 468 -6.76 -5.53 24.76
C ALA A 468 -5.59 -5.90 25.68
N LYS A 469 -5.86 -6.56 26.82
CA LYS A 469 -4.85 -6.88 27.83
C LYS A 469 -3.94 -8.05 27.46
N VAL A 470 -4.37 -8.90 26.53
CA VAL A 470 -3.58 -10.06 26.08
C VAL A 470 -2.71 -9.77 24.87
N MET A 471 -2.92 -8.65 24.18
CA MET A 471 -2.10 -8.24 23.04
C MET A 471 -0.72 -7.77 23.46
N ASP A 472 0.31 -8.07 22.68
CA ASP A 472 1.64 -7.48 22.90
C ASP A 472 1.57 -5.96 22.79
N VAL A 473 0.85 -5.47 21.78
CA VAL A 473 0.62 -4.04 21.54
C VAL A 473 -0.88 -3.79 21.47
N PRO A 474 -1.48 -3.10 22.46
CA PRO A 474 -2.87 -2.68 22.35
C PRO A 474 -2.99 -1.56 21.30
N GLY A 475 -3.73 -1.84 20.21
CA GLY A 475 -3.99 -0.91 19.11
C GLY A 475 -5.43 -0.40 19.17
N PHE A 476 -5.62 0.91 19.32
CA PHE A 476 -6.96 1.51 19.28
C PHE A 476 -7.20 2.23 17.96
N ASN A 477 -8.38 1.95 17.39
CA ASN A 477 -8.88 2.65 16.22
C ASN A 477 -9.71 3.84 16.65
N TYR A 478 -9.33 5.04 16.19
CA TYR A 478 -10.04 6.26 16.51
C TYR A 478 -10.24 6.49 18.02
N ARG A 479 -11.36 7.10 18.42
CA ARG A 479 -11.76 7.20 19.83
C ARG A 479 -10.66 7.78 20.74
N VAL A 480 -9.90 8.76 20.25
CA VAL A 480 -8.76 9.34 20.99
C VAL A 480 -9.14 9.78 22.41
N HIS A 481 -10.40 10.22 22.63
CA HIS A 481 -10.94 10.56 23.95
C HIS A 481 -11.02 9.36 24.91
N LYS A 482 -10.88 8.12 24.42
CA LYS A 482 -10.85 6.89 25.23
C LYS A 482 -9.44 6.46 25.63
N TYR A 483 -8.40 7.12 25.12
CA TYR A 483 -7.02 6.73 25.43
C TYR A 483 -6.67 6.96 26.89
N ASP A 484 -6.83 8.18 27.39
CA ASP A 484 -6.55 8.53 28.79
C ASP A 484 -7.34 7.68 29.83
N PRO A 485 -8.66 7.43 29.67
CA PRO A 485 -9.41 6.58 30.60
C PRO A 485 -8.99 5.11 30.58
N ASN A 486 -8.62 4.56 29.42
CA ASN A 486 -8.29 3.15 29.28
C ASN A 486 -6.81 2.83 29.54
N PHE A 487 -5.90 3.78 29.32
CA PHE A 487 -4.47 3.57 29.50
C PHE A 487 -4.08 2.98 30.86
N PRO A 488 -4.61 3.47 32.04
CA PRO A 488 -4.26 2.91 33.33
C PRO A 488 -4.67 1.45 33.53
N LEU A 489 -5.58 0.94 32.69
CA LEU A 489 -6.11 -0.43 32.75
C LEU A 489 -5.31 -1.40 31.88
N LEU A 490 -4.37 -0.90 31.07
CA LEU A 490 -3.55 -1.70 30.19
C LEU A 490 -2.24 -2.12 30.86
N PRO A 491 -2.01 -3.44 31.06
CA PRO A 491 -0.79 -3.93 31.73
C PRO A 491 0.49 -3.63 30.95
N GLN A 492 0.41 -3.41 29.64
CA GLN A 492 1.53 -3.11 28.77
C GLN A 492 2.20 -1.77 29.13
N GLY A 493 1.41 -0.77 29.55
CA GLY A 493 1.90 0.55 29.90
C GLY A 493 2.25 1.44 28.70
N PHE A 494 1.71 1.10 27.53
CA PHE A 494 1.75 1.90 26.31
C PHE A 494 0.54 1.57 25.43
N LEU A 495 0.31 2.41 24.40
CA LEU A 495 -0.80 2.29 23.47
C LEU A 495 -0.42 2.80 22.09
N LEU A 496 -0.94 2.12 21.06
CA LEU A 496 -0.80 2.48 19.65
C LEU A 496 -2.14 3.00 19.10
N GLY A 497 -2.11 4.12 18.36
CA GLY A 497 -3.21 4.50 17.47
C GLY A 497 -3.15 3.66 16.20
N SER A 498 -3.83 2.52 16.17
CA SER A 498 -3.78 1.60 15.02
C SER A 498 -4.57 2.10 13.81
N GLU A 499 -5.59 2.95 14.04
CA GLU A 499 -6.22 3.82 13.06
C GLU A 499 -6.55 5.16 13.68
N THR A 500 -6.23 6.26 13.01
CA THR A 500 -6.49 7.61 13.52
C THR A 500 -7.07 8.51 12.43
N ALA A 501 -7.76 9.55 12.83
CA ALA A 501 -8.20 10.67 12.00
C ALA A 501 -8.84 10.30 10.65
N SER A 502 -10.03 9.69 10.64
CA SER A 502 -10.89 9.64 9.44
C SER A 502 -11.41 11.03 9.09
N THR A 503 -10.50 11.94 8.77
CA THR A 503 -10.79 13.26 8.25
C THR A 503 -11.08 13.14 6.77
N ILE A 504 -12.11 13.80 6.29
CA ILE A 504 -12.60 13.73 4.91
C ILE A 504 -12.27 15.01 4.15
N SER A 505 -11.86 14.89 2.90
CA SER A 505 -11.65 16.03 2.00
C SER A 505 -11.62 15.62 0.53
N SER A 506 -11.99 16.54 -0.35
CA SER A 506 -11.84 16.44 -1.81
C SER A 506 -10.80 17.46 -2.27
N ARG A 507 -9.77 17.04 -2.99
CA ARG A 507 -8.67 17.91 -3.40
C ARG A 507 -9.14 19.19 -4.10
N GLY A 508 -8.80 20.35 -3.53
CA GLY A 508 -9.08 21.67 -4.11
C GLY A 508 -10.55 22.10 -4.01
N VAL A 509 -11.38 21.41 -3.24
CA VAL A 509 -12.77 21.81 -2.95
C VAL A 509 -12.81 22.55 -1.62
N TYR A 510 -13.48 23.70 -1.59
CA TYR A 510 -13.61 24.49 -0.37
C TYR A 510 -15.06 24.92 -0.18
N LYS A 511 -15.57 24.71 1.03
CA LYS A 511 -16.96 25.05 1.41
C LYS A 511 -16.97 26.27 2.32
N PHE A 512 -17.95 27.14 2.13
CA PHE A 512 -18.12 28.35 2.89
C PHE A 512 -19.55 28.46 3.47
N PRO A 513 -19.74 28.87 4.72
CA PRO A 513 -18.68 29.16 5.71
C PRO A 513 -17.90 27.91 6.10
N VAL A 514 -16.66 28.07 6.56
CA VAL A 514 -15.86 26.95 7.10
C VAL A 514 -16.48 26.49 8.41
N VAL A 515 -16.74 25.21 8.52
CA VAL A 515 -17.32 24.57 9.71
C VAL A 515 -16.41 23.46 10.23
N VAL A 516 -16.46 23.18 11.52
CA VAL A 516 -15.93 21.96 12.12
C VAL A 516 -17.11 21.03 12.31
N SER A 517 -17.10 19.87 11.66
CA SER A 517 -18.25 18.97 11.65
C SER A 517 -17.85 17.50 11.49
N ASP A 518 -18.55 16.64 12.23
CA ASP A 518 -18.46 15.18 12.13
C ASP A 518 -19.54 14.54 11.22
N HIS A 519 -20.31 15.36 10.53
CA HIS A 519 -21.42 14.89 9.67
C HIS A 519 -21.72 15.83 8.49
N ALA A 520 -20.71 16.61 8.04
CA ALA A 520 -20.91 17.48 6.88
C ALA A 520 -21.12 16.68 5.59
N VAL A 521 -22.22 16.97 4.89
CA VAL A 521 -22.53 16.45 3.56
C VAL A 521 -23.03 17.55 2.65
N TYR A 522 -22.68 17.50 1.38
CA TYR A 522 -23.00 18.51 0.38
C TYR A 522 -23.64 17.90 -0.86
N PRO A 523 -24.54 18.66 -1.54
CA PRO A 523 -25.28 18.12 -2.69
C PRO A 523 -24.41 17.71 -3.88
N ASP A 524 -23.20 18.23 -3.97
CA ASP A 524 -22.24 17.89 -5.04
C ASP A 524 -21.38 16.64 -4.74
N GLY A 525 -21.61 16.00 -3.60
CA GLY A 525 -20.84 14.80 -3.21
C GLY A 525 -19.36 15.06 -2.93
N GLN A 526 -18.99 16.29 -2.57
CA GLN A 526 -17.60 16.68 -2.30
C GLN A 526 -17.42 17.19 -0.87
N CYS A 527 -16.26 16.97 -0.27
CA CYS A 527 -15.90 17.40 1.09
C CYS A 527 -14.94 18.60 1.04
N SER A 528 -14.98 19.44 2.10
CA SER A 528 -14.12 20.63 2.19
C SER A 528 -12.66 20.29 2.45
N SER A 529 -11.73 20.92 1.73
CA SER A 529 -10.27 20.80 1.92
C SER A 529 -9.69 21.66 3.07
N TYR A 530 -10.52 22.28 3.87
CA TYR A 530 -10.04 22.98 5.08
C TYR A 530 -9.62 22.02 6.20
N ASP A 531 -9.80 20.69 6.00
CA ASP A 531 -9.47 19.64 6.97
C ASP A 531 -10.11 19.86 8.35
N THR A 532 -11.37 20.25 8.33
CA THR A 532 -12.21 20.50 9.49
C THR A 532 -13.46 19.62 9.53
N GLU A 533 -13.58 18.71 8.55
CA GLU A 533 -14.67 17.76 8.45
C GLU A 533 -14.14 16.34 8.68
N TYR A 534 -14.85 15.53 9.48
CA TYR A 534 -14.43 14.17 9.85
C TYR A 534 -15.64 13.26 10.06
N CYS A 535 -15.43 11.96 10.16
CA CYS A 535 -16.48 11.00 10.41
C CYS A 535 -16.87 10.93 11.89
N SER A 536 -18.13 10.66 12.19
CA SER A 536 -18.70 10.66 13.56
C SER A 536 -18.03 9.69 14.54
N TRP A 537 -17.34 8.69 14.06
CA TRP A 537 -16.55 7.77 14.89
C TRP A 537 -15.12 8.22 15.15
N SER A 538 -14.68 9.32 14.52
CA SER A 538 -13.30 9.78 14.48
C SER A 538 -13.11 11.18 15.09
N ASN A 539 -12.09 11.87 14.66
CA ASN A 539 -11.64 13.17 15.15
C ASN A 539 -10.76 13.87 14.10
N LEU A 540 -10.38 15.11 14.38
CA LEU A 540 -9.41 15.84 13.55
C LEU A 540 -7.97 15.39 13.83
N PRO A 541 -7.05 15.53 12.85
CA PRO A 541 -5.62 15.20 13.03
C PRO A 541 -4.98 15.92 14.22
N ASP A 542 -5.44 17.11 14.53
CA ASP A 542 -4.97 17.96 15.63
C ASP A 542 -5.11 17.27 17.01
N GLU A 543 -6.15 16.47 17.20
CA GLU A 543 -6.35 15.71 18.44
C GLU A 543 -5.35 14.54 18.54
N ASP A 544 -5.10 13.87 17.43
CA ASP A 544 -4.10 12.79 17.38
C ASP A 544 -2.69 13.33 17.57
N PHE A 545 -2.34 14.47 16.94
CA PHE A 545 -1.05 15.12 17.19
C PHE A 545 -0.89 15.47 18.65
N ARG A 546 -1.91 16.09 19.26
CA ARG A 546 -1.90 16.42 20.69
C ARG A 546 -1.69 15.18 21.56
N MET A 547 -2.39 14.10 21.24
CA MET A 547 -2.24 12.83 21.98
C MET A 547 -0.82 12.29 21.85
N MET A 548 -0.24 12.34 20.64
CA MET A 548 1.14 11.89 20.44
C MET A 548 2.17 12.80 21.12
N ASP A 549 1.96 14.12 21.14
CA ASP A 549 2.90 15.08 21.71
C ASP A 549 2.85 15.10 23.25
N ASP A 550 1.64 15.06 23.83
CA ASP A 550 1.44 15.27 25.26
C ASP A 550 1.51 13.97 26.09
N ARG A 551 1.46 12.79 25.46
CA ARG A 551 1.45 11.50 26.16
C ARG A 551 2.68 10.68 25.78
N SER A 552 3.62 10.53 26.71
CA SER A 552 4.86 9.75 26.50
C SER A 552 4.60 8.26 26.27
N TRP A 553 3.49 7.74 26.78
CA TRP A 553 3.10 6.33 26.65
C TRP A 553 2.43 5.97 25.32
N THR A 554 2.14 6.92 24.45
CA THR A 554 1.74 6.60 23.07
C THR A 554 2.97 6.23 22.25
N ILE A 555 2.90 5.14 21.47
CA ILE A 555 4.02 4.63 20.68
C ILE A 555 3.91 4.95 19.18
N GLY A 556 2.91 5.74 18.81
CA GLY A 556 2.70 6.19 17.44
C GLY A 556 1.26 6.06 16.97
N GLN A 557 1.05 6.33 15.69
CA GLN A 557 -0.26 6.32 15.05
C GLN A 557 -0.18 5.84 13.60
N PHE A 558 -1.33 5.36 13.07
CA PHE A 558 -1.53 5.03 11.66
C PHE A 558 -2.79 5.74 11.15
N VAL A 559 -2.61 6.75 10.31
CA VAL A 559 -3.70 7.60 9.84
C VAL A 559 -4.56 6.89 8.80
N TRP A 560 -5.88 7.02 8.90
CA TRP A 560 -6.84 6.55 7.91
C TRP A 560 -7.19 7.66 6.91
N THR A 561 -6.65 7.69 5.65
CA THR A 561 -5.62 6.83 5.05
C THR A 561 -4.55 7.69 4.36
N GLY A 562 -3.47 7.06 3.92
CA GLY A 562 -2.43 7.77 3.17
C GLY A 562 -2.89 8.23 1.78
N ILE A 563 -3.63 7.39 1.06
CA ILE A 563 -4.14 7.67 -0.30
C ILE A 563 -5.59 7.23 -0.34
N ASP A 564 -6.43 7.95 -1.08
CA ASP A 564 -7.78 7.50 -1.38
C ASP A 564 -7.75 6.17 -2.13
N TYR A 565 -8.72 5.33 -1.87
CA TYR A 565 -8.86 3.99 -2.44
C TYR A 565 -10.27 3.80 -3.01
N LEU A 566 -10.44 2.82 -3.88
CA LEU A 566 -11.73 2.50 -4.47
C LEU A 566 -12.67 1.88 -3.42
N GLY A 567 -13.88 2.38 -3.35
CA GLY A 567 -14.88 1.98 -2.36
C GLY A 567 -14.92 2.87 -1.11
N GLU A 568 -15.76 2.51 -0.17
CA GLU A 568 -16.01 3.20 1.12
C GLU A 568 -16.13 4.73 0.99
N PRO A 569 -17.08 5.25 0.22
CA PRO A 569 -17.20 6.67 -0.09
C PRO A 569 -17.84 7.50 1.05
N THR A 570 -17.67 7.14 2.31
CA THR A 570 -18.21 7.87 3.44
C THR A 570 -17.72 9.34 3.46
N PRO A 571 -18.61 10.35 3.65
CA PRO A 571 -19.98 10.25 4.17
C PRO A 571 -21.05 10.06 3.08
N TYR A 572 -20.69 9.74 1.86
CA TYR A 572 -21.57 9.67 0.70
C TYR A 572 -22.01 8.23 0.35
N ASP A 573 -22.18 7.36 1.37
CA ASP A 573 -22.57 5.95 1.18
C ASP A 573 -23.89 5.80 0.40
N GLU A 574 -24.85 6.71 0.58
CA GLU A 574 -26.12 6.74 -0.13
C GLU A 574 -26.11 7.65 -1.39
N TYR A 575 -25.01 8.38 -1.62
CA TYR A 575 -24.89 9.29 -2.76
C TYR A 575 -24.40 8.54 -4.00
N TRP A 576 -25.00 8.85 -5.17
CA TRP A 576 -24.52 8.32 -6.44
C TRP A 576 -24.37 9.45 -7.47
N PRO A 577 -23.25 9.53 -8.20
CA PRO A 577 -22.11 8.63 -8.12
C PRO A 577 -21.12 9.00 -6.99
N SER A 578 -20.51 7.98 -6.37
CA SER A 578 -19.39 8.13 -5.47
C SER A 578 -18.63 6.79 -5.41
N ARG A 579 -17.44 6.71 -5.98
CA ARG A 579 -16.70 5.46 -6.24
C ARG A 579 -15.49 5.21 -5.39
N SER A 580 -15.02 6.21 -4.66
CA SER A 580 -13.80 6.12 -3.87
C SER A 580 -13.93 6.81 -2.53
N SER A 581 -13.02 6.53 -1.62
CA SER A 581 -12.94 7.17 -0.32
C SER A 581 -12.61 8.66 -0.41
N TYR A 582 -12.85 9.38 0.69
CA TYR A 582 -12.48 10.79 0.91
C TYR A 582 -11.40 10.93 2.00
N PHE A 583 -10.98 9.81 2.60
CA PHE A 583 -10.08 9.78 3.76
C PHE A 583 -8.62 10.06 3.41
N GLY A 584 -8.22 9.81 2.17
CA GLY A 584 -6.83 9.92 1.73
C GLY A 584 -6.20 11.26 2.04
N ILE A 585 -4.96 11.23 2.51
CA ILE A 585 -4.07 12.41 2.58
C ILE A 585 -3.70 12.87 1.15
N CYS A 586 -3.56 11.91 0.23
CA CYS A 586 -3.54 12.14 -1.22
C CYS A 586 -4.87 11.65 -1.82
N ASP A 587 -5.27 12.20 -2.97
CA ASP A 587 -6.44 11.74 -3.71
C ASP A 587 -6.17 10.41 -4.46
N LEU A 588 -7.19 9.84 -5.11
CA LEU A 588 -7.09 8.58 -5.85
C LEU A 588 -6.06 8.62 -7.00
N ALA A 589 -5.76 9.80 -7.55
CA ALA A 589 -4.70 10.00 -8.53
C ALA A 589 -3.29 10.06 -7.90
N GLY A 590 -3.20 10.05 -6.56
CA GLY A 590 -1.98 10.25 -5.79
C GLY A 590 -1.50 11.69 -5.80
N LEU A 591 -2.39 12.66 -5.97
CA LEU A 591 -2.09 14.08 -5.82
C LEU A 591 -2.32 14.50 -4.36
N PRO A 592 -1.38 15.24 -3.74
CA PRO A 592 -1.54 15.75 -2.39
C PRO A 592 -2.82 16.60 -2.23
N LYS A 593 -3.60 16.32 -1.18
CA LYS A 593 -4.64 17.23 -0.66
C LYS A 593 -3.99 18.21 0.32
N ASP A 594 -4.70 19.23 0.77
CA ASP A 594 -4.11 20.22 1.71
C ASP A 594 -3.61 19.56 2.99
N ARG A 595 -4.32 18.55 3.47
CA ARG A 595 -3.96 17.75 4.64
C ARG A 595 -2.58 17.08 4.54
N TYR A 596 -2.09 16.77 3.35
CA TYR A 596 -0.73 16.28 3.14
C TYR A 596 0.29 17.25 3.75
N TYR A 597 0.10 18.54 3.55
CA TYR A 597 1.00 19.56 4.08
C TYR A 597 0.84 19.81 5.57
N LEU A 598 -0.37 19.54 6.12
CA LEU A 598 -0.57 19.55 7.56
C LEU A 598 0.26 18.44 8.22
N TYR A 599 0.16 17.18 7.74
CA TYR A 599 1.01 16.08 8.22
C TYR A 599 2.49 16.34 7.97
N ARG A 600 2.85 16.83 6.76
CA ARG A 600 4.24 17.15 6.43
C ARG A 600 4.84 18.17 7.39
N SER A 601 4.10 19.17 7.79
CA SER A 601 4.54 20.20 8.75
C SER A 601 4.81 19.64 10.16
N GLN A 602 4.23 18.49 10.51
CA GLN A 602 4.43 17.85 11.81
C GLN A 602 5.42 16.67 11.76
N TRP A 603 5.53 15.99 10.62
CA TRP A 603 6.27 14.74 10.52
C TRP A 603 7.59 14.84 9.79
N ASN A 604 7.69 15.70 8.76
CA ASN A 604 8.93 15.87 8.00
C ASN A 604 9.92 16.73 8.79
N THR A 605 11.08 16.14 9.11
CA THR A 605 12.15 16.82 9.83
C THR A 605 13.34 17.18 8.95
N ARG A 606 13.26 16.86 7.65
CA ARG A 606 14.33 17.08 6.68
C ARG A 606 14.16 18.37 5.90
N GLU A 607 12.91 18.74 5.65
CA GLU A 607 12.55 19.90 4.85
C GLU A 607 11.41 20.67 5.52
N HIS A 608 11.50 21.99 5.49
CA HIS A 608 10.44 22.86 5.98
C HIS A 608 9.20 22.82 5.10
N THR A 609 8.07 23.12 5.68
CA THR A 609 6.78 23.18 5.01
C THR A 609 6.21 24.58 5.13
N ILE A 610 5.81 25.15 4.00
CA ILE A 610 4.97 26.36 3.94
C ILE A 610 3.88 26.06 2.93
N HIS A 611 2.63 26.01 3.37
CA HIS A 611 1.49 25.73 2.50
C HIS A 611 0.31 26.62 2.82
N LEU A 612 -0.16 27.33 1.80
CA LEU A 612 -1.35 28.18 1.86
C LEU A 612 -2.57 27.45 1.31
N LEU A 613 -3.69 27.59 1.98
CA LEU A 613 -5.01 27.24 1.49
C LEU A 613 -6.03 28.31 1.89
N PRO A 614 -7.10 28.47 1.07
CA PRO A 614 -7.40 27.83 -0.20
C PRO A 614 -6.60 28.42 -1.37
N HIS A 615 -6.77 27.90 -2.57
CA HIS A 615 -6.31 28.60 -3.78
C HIS A 615 -6.91 30.01 -3.84
N TRP A 616 -6.24 30.94 -4.59
CA TRP A 616 -6.68 32.33 -4.61
C TRP A 616 -7.32 32.74 -5.94
N THR A 617 -8.31 31.94 -6.42
CA THR A 617 -9.07 32.19 -7.66
C THR A 617 -10.55 31.90 -7.43
N TRP A 618 -11.31 32.95 -7.07
CA TRP A 618 -12.70 32.87 -6.66
C TRP A 618 -13.57 33.89 -7.42
N PRO A 619 -13.79 33.72 -8.74
CA PRO A 619 -14.61 34.65 -9.49
C PRO A 619 -16.04 34.71 -8.94
N GLY A 620 -16.50 35.93 -8.68
CA GLY A 620 -17.84 36.18 -8.15
C GLY A 620 -17.94 36.18 -6.60
N ARG A 621 -16.80 36.00 -5.88
CA ARG A 621 -16.75 36.08 -4.43
C ARG A 621 -16.01 37.32 -3.91
N GLU A 622 -15.80 38.32 -4.76
CA GLU A 622 -15.07 39.51 -4.40
C GLU A 622 -15.71 40.21 -3.18
N GLY A 623 -14.92 40.45 -2.14
CA GLY A 623 -15.35 41.05 -0.86
C GLY A 623 -15.97 40.07 0.14
N GLU A 624 -16.23 38.81 -0.23
CA GLU A 624 -16.74 37.78 0.69
C GLU A 624 -15.63 37.25 1.60
N VAL A 625 -16.02 36.84 2.81
CA VAL A 625 -15.11 36.22 3.76
C VAL A 625 -14.65 34.88 3.21
N THR A 626 -13.33 34.75 3.07
CA THR A 626 -12.64 33.57 2.58
C THR A 626 -11.49 33.28 3.55
N PRO A 627 -11.70 32.46 4.57
CA PRO A 627 -10.68 32.11 5.55
C PRO A 627 -9.42 31.58 4.85
N VAL A 628 -8.25 31.98 5.37
CA VAL A 628 -6.95 31.53 4.87
C VAL A 628 -6.21 30.81 5.98
N TYR A 629 -5.73 29.59 5.69
CA TYR A 629 -4.90 28.83 6.61
C TYR A 629 -3.51 28.66 6.03
N SER A 630 -2.53 28.53 6.91
CA SER A 630 -1.18 28.10 6.53
C SER A 630 -0.77 26.91 7.37
N TYR A 631 -0.37 25.82 6.68
CA TYR A 631 0.23 24.65 7.29
C TYR A 631 1.76 24.78 7.16
N THR A 632 2.41 24.92 8.29
CA THR A 632 3.86 25.13 8.35
C THR A 632 4.42 24.56 9.65
N ASP A 633 5.69 24.17 9.66
CA ASP A 633 6.44 23.82 10.86
C ASP A 633 6.96 25.07 11.61
N TYR A 634 6.95 26.23 10.98
CA TYR A 634 7.31 27.49 11.64
C TYR A 634 6.26 27.93 12.67
N PRO A 635 6.69 28.59 13.77
CA PRO A 635 5.78 28.96 14.86
C PRO A 635 4.91 30.17 14.56
N GLU A 636 5.25 30.99 13.57
CA GLU A 636 4.63 32.30 13.36
C GLU A 636 4.61 32.68 11.88
N ALA A 637 3.56 33.37 11.43
CA ALA A 637 3.51 33.91 10.08
C ALA A 637 2.67 35.20 9.99
N GLU A 638 2.91 35.97 8.94
CA GLU A 638 2.12 37.15 8.55
C GLU A 638 1.55 36.94 7.15
N LEU A 639 0.25 37.21 7.02
CA LEU A 639 -0.48 37.05 5.77
C LEU A 639 -0.67 38.41 5.09
N PHE A 640 -0.57 38.44 3.76
CA PHE A 640 -0.78 39.62 2.94
C PHE A 640 -1.75 39.33 1.80
N VAL A 641 -2.69 40.23 1.55
CA VAL A 641 -3.52 40.31 0.35
C VAL A 641 -3.17 41.58 -0.41
N ASN A 642 -2.68 41.41 -1.66
CA ASN A 642 -2.23 42.54 -2.50
C ASN A 642 -1.26 43.47 -1.76
N GLY A 643 -0.32 42.90 -1.00
CA GLY A 643 0.67 43.62 -0.23
C GLY A 643 0.14 44.25 1.11
N LYS A 644 -1.16 44.14 1.39
CA LYS A 644 -1.74 44.64 2.64
C LYS A 644 -1.75 43.55 3.69
N SER A 645 -1.13 43.78 4.83
CA SER A 645 -1.09 42.82 5.94
C SER A 645 -2.50 42.51 6.48
N GLN A 646 -2.76 41.24 6.70
CA GLN A 646 -3.96 40.70 7.35
C GLN A 646 -3.67 40.31 8.79
N GLY A 647 -2.48 40.66 9.30
CA GLY A 647 -2.00 40.37 10.64
C GLY A 647 -0.96 39.31 10.72
N ARG A 648 -0.08 39.47 11.68
CA ARG A 648 0.93 38.47 12.08
C ARG A 648 0.39 37.67 13.27
N ILE A 649 0.41 36.36 13.15
CA ILE A 649 -0.16 35.44 14.16
C ILE A 649 0.83 34.32 14.47
N ARG A 650 0.69 33.75 15.65
CA ARG A 650 1.55 32.72 16.20
C ARG A 650 0.73 31.50 16.61
N LYS A 651 1.29 30.29 16.40
CA LYS A 651 0.71 29.06 16.94
C LYS A 651 0.55 29.15 18.45
N SER A 652 -0.58 28.65 18.95
CA SER A 652 -0.92 28.74 20.38
C SER A 652 -1.52 27.44 20.87
N ILE A 653 -1.09 26.98 22.03
CA ILE A 653 -1.68 25.83 22.71
C ILE A 653 -3.07 26.16 23.28
N GLY A 654 -3.44 27.46 23.39
CA GLY A 654 -4.63 27.95 24.09
C GLY A 654 -4.43 27.99 25.60
N GLU A 655 -5.42 28.54 26.30
CA GLU A 655 -5.38 28.71 27.78
C GLU A 655 -5.56 27.34 28.48
N ASN A 656 -6.36 26.46 27.90
CA ASN A 656 -6.62 25.13 28.43
C ASN A 656 -6.00 24.05 27.51
N ARG A 657 -4.91 23.42 27.95
CA ARG A 657 -4.24 22.36 27.21
C ARG A 657 -5.10 21.11 26.95
N ASN A 658 -6.19 20.94 27.71
CA ASN A 658 -7.09 19.80 27.54
C ASN A 658 -8.18 20.05 26.49
N GLU A 659 -8.32 21.29 26.01
CA GLU A 659 -9.23 21.61 24.92
C GLU A 659 -8.52 21.55 23.57
N LEU A 660 -9.26 21.14 22.54
CA LEU A 660 -8.76 21.14 21.18
C LEU A 660 -8.57 22.59 20.71
N SER A 661 -7.33 22.97 20.39
CA SER A 661 -7.02 24.21 19.71
C SER A 661 -6.44 23.93 18.34
N LEU A 662 -7.16 24.24 17.28
CA LEU A 662 -6.65 24.14 15.91
C LEU A 662 -5.43 25.04 15.70
N ASP A 663 -5.31 26.13 16.47
CA ASP A 663 -4.20 27.08 16.37
C ASP A 663 -2.87 26.52 16.93
N ARG A 664 -2.89 25.34 17.56
CA ARG A 664 -1.68 24.64 17.98
C ARG A 664 -0.85 24.15 16.79
N TYR A 665 -1.54 23.69 15.72
CA TYR A 665 -0.89 23.07 14.58
C TYR A 665 -1.06 23.84 13.26
N ARG A 666 -1.99 24.81 13.25
CA ARG A 666 -2.38 25.60 12.07
C ARG A 666 -2.27 27.10 12.37
N LEU A 667 -1.92 27.89 11.36
CA LEU A 667 -2.05 29.34 11.40
C LEU A 667 -3.29 29.74 10.59
N ARG A 668 -4.27 30.44 11.21
CA ARG A 668 -5.58 30.67 10.63
C ARG A 668 -5.99 32.13 10.67
N TRP A 669 -6.31 32.70 9.52
CA TRP A 669 -6.91 34.05 9.38
C TRP A 669 -8.35 33.86 8.91
N ASN A 670 -9.32 33.93 9.83
CA ASN A 670 -10.72 33.55 9.58
C ASN A 670 -11.55 34.63 8.91
N GLU A 671 -11.11 35.91 8.93
CA GLU A 671 -11.88 37.07 8.48
C GLU A 671 -11.33 37.69 7.19
N VAL A 672 -10.45 37.01 6.48
CA VAL A 672 -9.88 37.50 5.23
C VAL A 672 -10.96 37.63 4.17
N ARG A 673 -11.01 38.77 3.50
CA ARG A 673 -11.93 38.99 2.38
C ARG A 673 -11.20 38.76 1.08
N TYR A 674 -11.84 38.02 0.17
CA TYR A 674 -11.28 37.77 -1.13
C TYR A 674 -11.18 39.03 -1.96
N GLU A 675 -9.98 39.36 -2.40
CA GLU A 675 -9.65 40.35 -3.43
C GLU A 675 -8.79 39.66 -4.50
N PRO A 676 -9.16 39.73 -5.80
CA PRO A 676 -8.34 39.20 -6.86
C PRO A 676 -6.93 39.80 -6.86
N GLY A 677 -5.91 38.97 -7.06
CA GLY A 677 -4.51 39.42 -7.05
C GLY A 677 -3.61 38.42 -6.34
N GLU A 678 -2.78 38.92 -5.44
CA GLU A 678 -1.76 38.15 -4.73
C GLU A 678 -2.21 37.83 -3.29
N LEU A 679 -2.07 36.56 -2.90
CA LEU A 679 -2.13 36.10 -1.53
C LEU A 679 -0.73 35.59 -1.15
N LYS A 680 -0.11 36.17 -0.12
CA LYS A 680 1.22 35.82 0.31
C LYS A 680 1.29 35.58 1.83
N VAL A 681 1.98 34.52 2.22
CA VAL A 681 2.36 34.28 3.61
C VAL A 681 3.87 34.38 3.74
N VAL A 682 4.30 35.07 4.79
CA VAL A 682 5.71 35.14 5.22
C VAL A 682 5.80 34.47 6.58
N VAL A 683 6.67 33.46 6.69
CA VAL A 683 6.87 32.70 7.94
C VAL A 683 8.11 33.18 8.69
N TYR A 684 8.08 33.05 9.99
CA TYR A 684 9.15 33.49 10.89
C TYR A 684 9.60 32.35 11.80
N ASP A 685 10.92 32.31 12.06
CA ASP A 685 11.53 31.37 12.97
C ASP A 685 11.22 31.71 14.46
N ALA A 686 11.77 30.90 15.38
CA ALA A 686 11.57 31.10 16.82
C ALA A 686 12.15 32.44 17.33
N ASP A 687 13.13 32.99 16.61
CA ASP A 687 13.77 34.28 16.94
C ASP A 687 13.02 35.45 16.30
N GLY A 688 11.94 35.19 15.54
CA GLY A 688 11.13 36.23 14.85
C GLY A 688 11.76 36.74 13.54
N ARG A 689 12.77 36.04 12.99
CA ARG A 689 13.39 36.37 11.69
C ARG A 689 12.59 35.74 10.57
N GLN A 690 12.47 36.45 9.45
CA GLN A 690 11.88 35.90 8.24
C GLN A 690 12.64 34.63 7.80
N ALA A 691 11.92 33.52 7.62
CA ALA A 691 12.48 32.21 7.29
C ALA A 691 12.02 31.66 5.94
N GLY A 692 10.96 32.19 5.37
CA GLY A 692 10.46 31.82 4.06
C GLY A 692 9.14 32.50 3.70
N GLU A 693 8.67 32.22 2.49
CA GLU A 693 7.38 32.73 2.01
C GLU A 693 6.75 31.82 0.97
N GLN A 694 5.45 31.90 0.82
CA GLN A 694 4.71 31.31 -0.29
C GLN A 694 3.70 32.33 -0.84
N THR A 695 3.57 32.34 -2.18
CA THR A 695 2.64 33.23 -2.87
C THR A 695 1.72 32.42 -3.78
N LEU A 696 0.41 32.72 -3.70
CA LEU A 696 -0.62 32.28 -4.63
C LEU A 696 -1.17 33.50 -5.37
N CYS A 697 -1.50 33.34 -6.65
CA CYS A 697 -2.08 34.42 -7.45
C CYS A 697 -3.42 34.00 -8.03
N THR A 698 -4.34 34.97 -8.12
CA THR A 698 -5.56 34.78 -8.89
C THR A 698 -5.20 34.48 -10.34
N ALA A 699 -5.62 33.31 -10.82
CA ALA A 699 -5.37 32.86 -12.17
C ALA A 699 -6.28 33.57 -13.18
N GLY A 700 -5.73 33.89 -14.33
CA GLY A 700 -6.48 34.30 -15.50
C GLY A 700 -7.06 33.11 -16.26
N LYS A 701 -7.51 33.37 -17.51
CA LYS A 701 -8.00 32.30 -18.39
C LYS A 701 -6.87 31.34 -18.73
N ALA A 702 -7.21 30.02 -18.80
CA ALA A 702 -6.29 28.99 -19.26
C ALA A 702 -5.66 29.34 -20.63
N ALA A 703 -4.35 29.22 -20.72
CA ALA A 703 -3.57 29.59 -21.91
C ALA A 703 -2.63 28.47 -22.36
N ARG A 704 -2.18 27.58 -21.46
CA ARG A 704 -1.22 26.51 -21.77
C ARG A 704 -1.49 25.28 -20.92
N ILE A 705 -1.18 24.11 -21.45
CA ILE A 705 -1.06 22.85 -20.70
C ILE A 705 0.35 22.81 -20.10
N ARG A 706 0.43 22.51 -18.79
CA ARG A 706 1.67 22.18 -18.08
C ARG A 706 1.71 20.67 -17.86
N LEU A 707 2.84 20.04 -18.21
CA LEU A 707 3.13 18.64 -17.95
C LEU A 707 4.27 18.55 -16.95
N GLN A 708 4.08 17.72 -15.91
CA GLN A 708 5.08 17.48 -14.88
C GLN A 708 5.17 16.00 -14.62
N ALA A 709 6.23 15.36 -15.11
CA ALA A 709 6.51 13.96 -14.85
C ALA A 709 7.22 13.75 -13.50
N ASP A 710 6.94 12.65 -12.84
CA ASP A 710 7.67 12.26 -11.63
C ASP A 710 9.10 11.79 -11.93
N ARG A 711 9.38 11.42 -13.17
CA ARG A 711 10.69 11.11 -13.75
C ARG A 711 10.63 11.14 -15.28
N THR A 712 11.78 11.17 -15.94
CA THR A 712 11.88 11.26 -17.41
C THR A 712 12.56 10.04 -18.05
N SER A 713 12.84 9.00 -17.28
CA SER A 713 13.46 7.75 -17.76
C SER A 713 12.69 6.55 -17.21
N LEU A 714 12.46 5.56 -18.07
CA LEU A 714 11.80 4.28 -17.78
C LEU A 714 12.75 3.12 -18.09
N GLN A 715 12.57 1.99 -17.38
CA GLN A 715 13.21 0.73 -17.71
C GLN A 715 12.47 0.05 -18.87
N ALA A 716 13.21 -0.48 -19.85
CA ALA A 716 12.67 -1.22 -21.01
C ALA A 716 12.24 -2.64 -20.61
N ASP A 717 11.37 -2.79 -19.60
CA ASP A 717 10.92 -4.07 -19.06
C ASP A 717 9.44 -4.39 -19.37
N GLY A 718 8.76 -3.49 -20.07
CA GLY A 718 7.35 -3.63 -20.42
C GLY A 718 6.38 -3.38 -19.26
N ASN A 719 6.87 -3.01 -18.06
CA ASN A 719 6.04 -2.85 -16.86
C ASN A 719 6.27 -1.52 -16.12
N ASP A 720 7.41 -0.89 -16.37
CA ASP A 720 7.77 0.35 -15.70
C ASP A 720 6.84 1.52 -16.10
N LEU A 721 6.53 2.39 -15.14
CA LEU A 721 5.52 3.45 -15.27
C LEU A 721 6.10 4.82 -14.97
N VAL A 722 5.65 5.83 -15.71
CA VAL A 722 5.83 7.25 -15.37
C VAL A 722 4.47 7.90 -15.18
N TYR A 723 4.36 8.72 -14.14
CA TYR A 723 3.18 9.49 -13.81
C TYR A 723 3.36 10.94 -14.18
N VAL A 724 2.51 11.44 -15.05
CA VAL A 724 2.56 12.83 -15.54
C VAL A 724 1.36 13.59 -15.03
N THR A 725 1.62 14.56 -14.15
CA THR A 725 0.59 15.52 -13.73
C THR A 725 0.34 16.50 -14.88
N VAL A 726 -0.92 16.62 -15.26
CA VAL A 726 -1.41 17.55 -16.28
C VAL A 726 -2.19 18.65 -15.59
N SER A 727 -1.85 19.89 -15.87
CA SER A 727 -2.60 21.05 -15.36
C SER A 727 -2.73 22.13 -16.43
N LEU A 728 -3.75 23.00 -16.29
CA LEU A 728 -3.86 24.21 -17.08
C LEU A 728 -3.29 25.40 -16.32
N VAL A 729 -2.56 26.25 -17.04
CA VAL A 729 -1.99 27.48 -16.52
C VAL A 729 -2.40 28.68 -17.38
N ASP A 730 -2.49 29.84 -16.75
CA ASP A 730 -2.76 31.11 -17.43
C ASP A 730 -1.51 31.64 -18.20
N LYS A 731 -1.62 32.82 -18.80
CA LYS A 731 -0.51 33.44 -19.54
C LYS A 731 0.70 33.76 -18.65
N LYS A 732 0.49 34.00 -17.36
CA LYS A 732 1.55 34.30 -16.36
C LYS A 732 2.16 33.03 -15.78
N GLY A 733 1.54 31.87 -16.01
CA GLY A 733 1.99 30.57 -15.48
C GLY A 733 1.32 30.17 -14.16
N ASN A 734 0.32 30.91 -13.70
CA ASN A 734 -0.48 30.52 -12.52
C ASN A 734 -1.37 29.34 -12.89
N GLU A 735 -1.46 28.34 -12.02
CA GLU A 735 -2.40 27.25 -12.18
C GLU A 735 -3.85 27.76 -12.16
N VAL A 736 -4.70 27.20 -13.00
CA VAL A 736 -6.13 27.51 -13.07
C VAL A 736 -6.89 26.47 -12.25
N PRO A 737 -7.13 26.67 -10.95
CA PRO A 737 -7.65 25.63 -10.05
C PRO A 737 -9.13 25.31 -10.34
N THR A 738 -9.81 26.12 -11.15
CA THR A 738 -11.21 25.91 -11.54
C THR A 738 -11.36 25.22 -12.89
N ALA A 739 -10.24 24.83 -13.54
CA ALA A 739 -10.30 24.18 -14.84
C ALA A 739 -10.86 22.75 -14.73
N ALA A 740 -11.81 22.44 -15.63
CA ALA A 740 -12.46 21.15 -15.75
C ALA A 740 -12.47 20.66 -17.22
N ASP A 741 -11.51 21.11 -18.02
CA ASP A 741 -11.44 20.83 -19.44
C ASP A 741 -11.15 19.35 -19.70
N LEU A 742 -11.67 18.79 -20.81
CA LEU A 742 -11.44 17.44 -21.25
C LEU A 742 -10.06 17.32 -21.92
N MET A 743 -9.17 16.54 -21.34
CA MET A 743 -7.85 16.24 -21.87
C MET A 743 -7.84 14.93 -22.64
N GLN A 744 -7.20 14.89 -23.80
CA GLN A 744 -6.94 13.70 -24.60
C GLN A 744 -5.44 13.40 -24.62
N PHE A 745 -5.11 12.10 -24.59
CA PHE A 745 -3.74 11.59 -24.51
C PHE A 745 -3.41 10.73 -25.74
N ASP A 746 -2.33 11.08 -26.43
CA ASP A 746 -1.77 10.29 -27.51
C ASP A 746 -0.34 9.88 -27.11
N VAL A 747 -0.06 8.58 -27.11
CA VAL A 747 1.25 8.04 -26.79
C VAL A 747 1.83 7.35 -28.02
N SER A 748 3.11 7.58 -28.28
CA SER A 748 3.82 6.99 -29.41
C SER A 748 5.28 6.67 -29.05
N GLY A 749 5.92 5.80 -29.83
CA GLY A 749 7.29 5.34 -29.60
C GLY A 749 7.32 4.07 -28.72
N GLU A 750 8.36 3.94 -27.88
CA GLU A 750 8.61 2.75 -27.07
C GLU A 750 7.81 2.78 -25.76
N GLY A 751 6.48 2.67 -25.87
CA GLY A 751 5.57 2.57 -24.73
C GLY A 751 4.12 2.82 -25.14
N ALA A 752 3.24 2.83 -24.15
CA ALA A 752 1.80 2.94 -24.33
C ALA A 752 1.15 3.78 -23.22
N PHE A 753 -0.05 4.29 -23.51
CA PHE A 753 -0.96 4.80 -22.49
C PHE A 753 -1.38 3.65 -21.58
N LYS A 754 -1.31 3.86 -20.26
CA LYS A 754 -1.70 2.86 -19.26
C LYS A 754 -3.03 3.17 -18.63
N CYS A 755 -3.14 4.34 -18.02
CA CYS A 755 -4.36 4.78 -17.34
C CYS A 755 -4.33 6.29 -17.07
N VAL A 756 -5.46 6.82 -16.62
CA VAL A 756 -5.62 8.23 -16.21
C VAL A 756 -6.56 8.33 -15.01
N CYS A 757 -6.30 9.28 -14.09
CA CYS A 757 -7.16 9.57 -12.95
C CYS A 757 -7.11 11.05 -12.61
N ASN A 758 -8.26 11.64 -12.30
CA ASN A 758 -8.37 13.04 -11.88
C ASN A 758 -8.55 13.21 -10.35
N GLY A 759 -8.78 12.12 -9.62
CA GLY A 759 -9.00 12.14 -8.17
C GLY A 759 -10.42 12.56 -7.73
N ASP A 760 -11.34 12.73 -8.66
CA ASP A 760 -12.75 13.02 -8.35
C ASP A 760 -13.49 11.73 -7.98
N ALA A 761 -13.96 11.64 -6.73
CA ALA A 761 -14.71 10.50 -6.24
C ALA A 761 -16.07 10.33 -6.93
N THR A 762 -16.63 11.41 -7.47
CA THR A 762 -17.95 11.39 -8.14
C THR A 762 -17.86 11.12 -9.65
N SER A 763 -16.66 11.10 -10.23
CA SER A 763 -16.47 10.82 -11.65
C SER A 763 -16.69 9.34 -11.97
N LEU A 764 -17.40 9.03 -13.04
CA LEU A 764 -17.56 7.68 -13.60
C LEU A 764 -16.77 7.47 -14.89
N GLU A 765 -15.88 8.40 -15.22
CA GLU A 765 -15.00 8.27 -16.39
C GLU A 765 -14.06 7.07 -16.22
N SER A 766 -13.87 6.36 -17.33
CA SER A 766 -13.00 5.18 -17.39
C SER A 766 -11.53 5.55 -17.17
N PHE A 767 -10.84 4.76 -16.37
CA PHE A 767 -9.40 4.93 -16.16
C PHE A 767 -8.55 4.50 -17.36
N VAL A 768 -9.09 3.62 -18.21
CA VAL A 768 -8.34 3.03 -19.33
C VAL A 768 -8.64 3.70 -20.69
N GLU A 769 -9.53 4.66 -20.71
CA GLU A 769 -9.75 5.49 -21.89
C GLU A 769 -8.72 6.64 -21.94
N PRO A 770 -8.11 6.92 -23.10
CA PRO A 770 -7.06 7.93 -23.20
C PRO A 770 -7.61 9.37 -23.23
N GLN A 771 -8.59 9.65 -22.39
CA GLN A 771 -9.17 10.97 -22.16
C GLN A 771 -9.82 11.05 -20.78
N MET A 772 -9.82 12.23 -20.17
CA MET A 772 -10.50 12.50 -18.90
C MET A 772 -10.59 14.00 -18.65
N HIS A 773 -11.64 14.44 -17.96
CA HIS A 773 -11.75 15.82 -17.48
C HIS A 773 -10.77 16.09 -16.34
N LEU A 774 -10.26 17.31 -16.29
CA LEU A 774 -9.54 17.80 -15.10
C LEU A 774 -10.50 17.91 -13.92
N PHE A 775 -10.00 17.60 -12.73
CA PHE A 775 -10.69 17.89 -11.48
C PHE A 775 -9.89 18.92 -10.69
N ASN A 776 -10.53 20.08 -10.45
CA ASN A 776 -9.88 21.22 -9.80
C ASN A 776 -8.49 21.51 -10.40
N GLY A 777 -8.47 21.66 -11.72
CA GLY A 777 -7.31 22.07 -12.50
C GLY A 777 -6.27 20.99 -12.79
N LYS A 778 -6.44 19.74 -12.32
CA LYS A 778 -5.41 18.68 -12.42
C LYS A 778 -5.97 17.29 -12.71
N LEU A 779 -5.13 16.47 -13.33
CA LEU A 779 -5.25 15.01 -13.37
C LEU A 779 -3.85 14.39 -13.49
N VAL A 780 -3.77 13.07 -13.39
CA VAL A 780 -2.54 12.30 -13.62
C VAL A 780 -2.78 11.29 -14.73
N VAL A 781 -1.96 11.35 -15.78
CA VAL A 781 -1.88 10.32 -16.82
C VAL A 781 -0.65 9.45 -16.56
N THR A 782 -0.82 8.14 -16.71
CA THR A 782 0.24 7.15 -16.51
C THR A 782 0.59 6.54 -17.86
N VAL A 783 1.87 6.51 -18.17
CA VAL A 783 2.42 5.86 -19.37
C VAL A 783 3.31 4.69 -18.96
N GLN A 784 3.27 3.62 -19.75
CA GLN A 784 4.00 2.37 -19.53
C GLN A 784 5.10 2.19 -20.56
N ALA A 785 6.28 1.77 -20.12
CA ALA A 785 7.41 1.45 -20.98
C ALA A 785 7.11 0.26 -21.91
N GLY A 786 7.70 0.27 -23.11
CA GLY A 786 7.85 -0.90 -23.95
C GLY A 786 9.00 -1.81 -23.50
N GLN A 787 9.32 -2.81 -24.33
CA GLN A 787 10.39 -3.78 -24.05
C GLN A 787 11.74 -3.43 -24.73
N HIS A 788 11.78 -2.35 -25.51
CA HIS A 788 12.95 -1.95 -26.27
C HIS A 788 13.42 -0.56 -25.85
N GLU A 789 14.71 -0.32 -25.98
CA GLU A 789 15.27 1.02 -25.79
C GLU A 789 14.77 1.97 -26.86
N GLY A 790 14.52 3.21 -26.48
CA GLY A 790 14.06 4.23 -27.40
C GLY A 790 13.46 5.45 -26.69
N THR A 791 12.59 6.13 -27.38
CA THR A 791 11.90 7.32 -26.88
C THR A 791 10.40 7.07 -26.84
N LEU A 792 9.78 7.39 -25.72
CA LEU A 792 8.33 7.46 -25.54
C LEU A 792 7.91 8.93 -25.62
N THR A 793 6.87 9.22 -26.36
CA THR A 793 6.32 10.57 -26.50
C THR A 793 4.87 10.59 -26.05
N LEU A 794 4.56 11.44 -25.07
CA LEU A 794 3.20 11.76 -24.62
C LEU A 794 2.79 13.11 -25.22
N ARG A 795 1.68 13.15 -25.95
CA ARG A 795 1.02 14.37 -26.41
C ARG A 795 -0.30 14.54 -25.68
N VAL A 796 -0.53 15.72 -25.11
CA VAL A 796 -1.78 16.07 -24.41
C VAL A 796 -2.48 17.20 -25.17
N THR A 797 -3.77 17.01 -25.43
CA THR A 797 -4.60 17.97 -26.20
C THR A 797 -5.83 18.35 -25.39
N ASP A 798 -6.09 19.62 -25.26
CA ASP A 798 -7.33 20.15 -24.68
C ASP A 798 -8.46 20.08 -25.71
N LYS A 799 -9.46 19.28 -25.45
CA LYS A 799 -10.62 19.08 -26.36
C LYS A 799 -11.70 20.13 -26.13
N THR A 800 -11.75 20.72 -24.97
CA THR A 800 -12.72 21.76 -24.58
C THR A 800 -12.29 23.12 -25.15
N ASN A 801 -11.01 23.50 -24.96
CA ASN A 801 -10.49 24.79 -25.37
C ASN A 801 -9.45 24.67 -26.50
N ARG A 802 -9.92 24.67 -27.71
CA ARG A 802 -9.06 24.56 -28.94
C ARG A 802 -8.03 25.69 -29.11
N ARG A 803 -8.09 26.76 -28.32
CA ARG A 803 -7.10 27.86 -28.37
C ARG A 803 -5.85 27.50 -27.57
N VAL A 804 -5.96 26.54 -26.62
CA VAL A 804 -4.81 26.01 -25.90
C VAL A 804 -4.08 25.04 -26.83
N LYS A 805 -2.80 25.29 -27.06
CA LYS A 805 -1.98 24.41 -27.89
C LYS A 805 -1.68 23.11 -27.20
N PRO A 806 -1.64 21.98 -27.91
CA PRO A 806 -1.18 20.73 -27.36
C PRO A 806 0.21 20.84 -26.73
N ALA A 807 0.41 20.14 -25.60
CA ALA A 807 1.71 19.97 -24.99
C ALA A 807 2.29 18.59 -25.34
N VAL A 808 3.60 18.52 -25.45
CA VAL A 808 4.33 17.28 -25.75
C VAL A 808 5.45 17.10 -24.75
N MET A 809 5.61 15.88 -24.26
CA MET A 809 6.70 15.45 -23.38
C MET A 809 7.33 14.18 -23.94
N THR A 810 8.66 14.14 -23.95
CA THR A 810 9.43 12.97 -24.36
C THR A 810 10.13 12.36 -23.14
N MET A 811 10.22 11.05 -23.09
CA MET A 811 10.84 10.27 -22.03
C MET A 811 11.75 9.22 -22.66
N ASP A 812 12.86 8.92 -22.01
CA ASP A 812 13.80 7.89 -22.45
C ASP A 812 13.37 6.53 -21.89
N VAL A 813 13.38 5.51 -22.74
CA VAL A 813 13.21 4.11 -22.32
C VAL A 813 14.58 3.42 -22.48
N LYS A 814 15.14 2.91 -21.38
CA LYS A 814 16.51 2.38 -21.29
C LYS A 814 16.51 0.98 -20.69
N LYS A 815 17.52 0.15 -21.03
CA LYS A 815 17.77 -1.16 -20.41
C LYS A 815 18.31 -1.04 -19.01
#